data_cd3cda51ba3dd2ec8d149e3f2886da2f
#
_entry.id   cd3cda51ba3dd2ec8d149e3f2886da2f
#
_cell.length_a   1.000
_cell.length_b   1.000
_cell.length_c   1.000
_cell.angle_alpha   90.00
_cell.angle_beta   90.00
_cell.angle_gamma   90.00
#
_symmetry.space_group_name_H-M   'P 1'
#
loop_
_entity.id
_entity.type
_entity.pdbx_description
1 polymer ?
#
loop_
_entity_poly.entity_id
_entity_poly.type
_entity_poly.pdbx_seq_one_letter_code
_entity_poly.pdbx_strand_id
1 'polypeptide(L)'
;MAGRRRIGSALDGRGGRCFGRLLGLPLLATTLAFAAPVGAAGLPPTETVLPRTTRAWASAPDSAALRARFERSALGRLLDEPLMQRFYDALEAQRSNIAGDRMGFGITPQELERITGGESALAAVEGADGTLSGLLLIDTGGHDDVVPATLEKVFARLTEKGARRLPAPERITAFELPPLAPRAGETAEPARPRRLAYAAIPGALVVGTSPEIVAETLPAIPSGRDDSLGSLEAFRVVMERTGAALPAGTPSGRWFVDPLAYAAAQQKSRPAPKKPSKRKPTDMVELARRNGFDCVRGAGGVVFFGEGKIDLRHQSLIYAPPTGTGTERYQKAARILEFPNASSIVPPSWVPGDAANWAGLRWDLPKVFRALEPLVDDLVGEPGVFDDVISSLKEDPDGPQIDVENDLIRHLAGTLTVAANHVVPFGPDCERMLIALETSDPETVAATIAKSMATEANTKRVEYGGHVIWETIPDDEGRARRSTRVSTAEGEDDDRPRGALGGEPDTAAFPNGAVAVAHGHVLVASHRDILEKVLDGKAPSFENEADYRESVEELKAILPGDAALRTFARTGSMIQPTYELLRAGKGPENKSLTGRLVSALIDAREHPGAGFGKKPATPRKPRIDGTTLPEFSSIAHYFGTAGMTMQTVPDGFLFAGASLWDGGAAAAPAAAAASSAEPAEPAEPAAAAEPPEPAGD
;
A
#
# COMPACT_ATOMS: atom_id res chain seq x y z
N MET A 1 53.85 -18.78 -24.62
CA MET A 1 54.31 -18.14 -23.38
C MET A 1 53.44 -16.93 -23.09
N ALA A 2 52.81 -16.93 -21.95
CA ALA A 2 52.29 -15.82 -21.13
C ALA A 2 51.39 -14.78 -21.82
N GLY A 3 50.17 -14.58 -21.40
CA GLY A 3 49.73 -14.13 -20.14
C GLY A 3 48.18 -14.20 -19.99
N ARG A 4 47.77 -15.06 -19.10
CA ARG A 4 46.46 -15.00 -18.52
C ARG A 4 46.42 -13.82 -17.54
N ARG A 5 45.73 -12.72 -17.88
CA ARG A 5 45.39 -11.71 -16.90
C ARG A 5 44.09 -12.16 -16.22
N ARG A 6 44.14 -12.22 -14.89
CA ARG A 6 43.05 -12.47 -13.95
C ARG A 6 41.98 -11.40 -14.13
N ILE A 7 40.81 -11.82 -14.55
CA ILE A 7 39.57 -11.09 -14.32
C ILE A 7 38.92 -11.79 -13.10
N GLY A 8 39.16 -11.24 -11.95
CA GLY A 8 38.64 -11.75 -10.70
C GLY A 8 38.81 -10.67 -9.65
N SER A 9 37.81 -9.82 -9.44
CA SER A 9 37.54 -9.08 -8.20
C SER A 9 36.58 -7.89 -8.35
N ALA A 10 35.70 -7.86 -9.38
CA ALA A 10 34.79 -6.72 -9.57
C ALA A 10 33.29 -7.04 -9.25
N LEU A 11 32.98 -8.28 -8.86
CA LEU A 11 31.59 -8.69 -8.65
C LEU A 11 31.10 -8.69 -7.18
N ASP A 12 32.04 -8.66 -6.21
CA ASP A 12 31.69 -8.80 -4.80
C ASP A 12 31.13 -7.53 -4.12
N GLY A 13 31.17 -6.37 -4.77
CA GLY A 13 30.71 -5.11 -4.17
C GLY A 13 29.27 -4.71 -4.50
N ARG A 14 28.62 -5.39 -5.46
CA ARG A 14 27.31 -4.92 -5.98
C ARG A 14 26.09 -5.54 -5.32
N GLY A 15 26.12 -6.82 -4.96
CA GLY A 15 25.01 -7.51 -4.30
C GLY A 15 24.64 -6.88 -2.95
N GLY A 16 25.62 -6.46 -2.16
CA GLY A 16 25.39 -5.79 -0.89
C GLY A 16 24.67 -4.44 -0.97
N ARG A 17 24.75 -3.75 -2.12
CA ARG A 17 24.05 -2.47 -2.32
C ARG A 17 22.54 -2.66 -2.51
N CYS A 18 22.13 -3.76 -3.15
CA CYS A 18 20.72 -4.05 -3.41
C CYS A 18 19.97 -4.37 -2.12
N PHE A 19 20.55 -5.16 -1.23
CA PHE A 19 19.90 -5.56 0.03
C PHE A 19 19.62 -4.37 0.96
N GLY A 20 20.53 -3.41 1.03
CA GLY A 20 20.35 -2.20 1.84
C GLY A 20 19.25 -1.26 1.37
N ARG A 21 18.85 -1.33 0.11
CA ARG A 21 17.81 -0.48 -0.45
C ARG A 21 16.39 -0.94 -0.06
N LEU A 22 16.23 -2.21 0.30
CA LEU A 22 14.96 -2.83 0.66
C LEU A 22 14.62 -2.80 2.15
N LEU A 23 15.61 -2.68 3.03
CA LEU A 23 15.35 -2.56 4.47
C LEU A 23 14.49 -1.33 4.85
N GLY A 24 14.10 -0.53 3.88
CA GLY A 24 13.17 0.60 4.04
C GLY A 24 11.71 0.31 3.71
N LEU A 25 11.37 -0.88 3.21
CA LEU A 25 9.98 -1.32 2.96
C LEU A 25 9.56 -2.28 4.09
N PRO A 26 8.36 -2.14 4.67
CA PRO A 26 7.84 -3.14 5.59
C PRO A 26 7.52 -4.41 4.79
N LEU A 27 8.43 -5.38 4.82
CA LEU A 27 8.21 -6.67 4.19
C LEU A 27 7.71 -7.69 5.21
N LEU A 28 6.73 -8.38 4.76
CA LEU A 28 6.00 -9.50 5.31
C LEU A 28 6.81 -10.78 5.36
N ALA A 29 6.57 -11.59 6.38
CA ALA A 29 7.19 -12.88 6.46
C ALA A 29 6.81 -13.92 7.46
N THR A 30 6.91 -15.23 7.41
CA THR A 30 6.48 -16.29 8.32
C THR A 30 7.19 -17.62 8.40
N THR A 31 6.74 -18.53 9.14
CA THR A 31 6.93 -19.63 10.08
C THR A 31 7.40 -21.01 9.56
N LEU A 32 8.02 -21.86 10.38
CA LEU A 32 7.61 -23.17 10.93
C LEU A 32 8.68 -23.78 11.82
N ALA A 33 8.26 -24.40 12.92
CA ALA A 33 9.14 -25.12 13.84
C ALA A 33 9.36 -26.56 13.39
N PHE A 34 10.62 -27.00 13.25
CA PHE A 34 11.06 -28.38 13.43
C PHE A 34 12.47 -28.40 14.00
N ALA A 35 12.74 -29.36 14.87
CA ALA A 35 13.96 -29.51 15.64
C ALA A 35 15.22 -29.43 14.76
N ALA A 36 16.03 -28.43 15.03
CA ALA A 36 17.39 -28.31 14.47
C ALA A 36 18.37 -29.17 15.29
N PRO A 37 19.41 -29.75 14.66
CA PRO A 37 20.48 -30.40 15.38
C PRO A 37 21.26 -29.38 16.22
N VAL A 38 21.64 -29.78 17.43
CA VAL A 38 22.47 -29.03 18.36
C VAL A 38 23.85 -28.80 17.72
N GLY A 39 24.04 -27.66 17.08
CA GLY A 39 25.32 -27.15 16.62
C GLY A 39 25.45 -25.72 17.09
N ALA A 40 26.61 -25.30 17.56
CA ALA A 40 27.05 -24.02 18.11
C ALA A 40 25.92 -23.02 18.48
N ALA A 41 25.89 -22.58 19.73
CA ALA A 41 24.81 -21.73 20.31
C ALA A 41 24.59 -20.46 19.46
N GLY A 42 23.66 -20.54 18.50
CA GLY A 42 23.11 -19.41 17.76
C GLY A 42 21.96 -18.75 18.52
N LEU A 43 21.43 -17.66 17.97
CA LEU A 43 20.25 -17.00 18.51
C LEU A 43 19.03 -17.96 18.44
N PRO A 44 18.29 -18.22 19.57
CA PRO A 44 17.04 -18.92 19.49
C PRO A 44 16.03 -18.20 18.59
N PRO A 45 14.96 -18.87 18.10
CA PRO A 45 13.93 -18.22 17.31
C PRO A 45 13.48 -16.91 17.96
N THR A 46 13.56 -15.81 17.23
CA THR A 46 13.43 -14.46 17.82
C THR A 46 12.07 -14.21 18.47
N GLU A 47 11.01 -14.90 18.03
CA GLU A 47 9.69 -14.86 18.66
C GLU A 47 9.66 -15.47 20.07
N THR A 48 10.64 -16.30 20.43
CA THR A 48 10.77 -16.86 21.79
C THR A 48 11.58 -15.96 22.72
N VAL A 49 12.37 -15.07 22.17
CA VAL A 49 13.23 -14.11 22.89
C VAL A 49 12.51 -12.79 23.15
N LEU A 50 11.75 -12.31 22.17
CA LEU A 50 11.04 -11.05 22.24
C LEU A 50 9.89 -11.10 23.25
N PRO A 51 9.67 -10.01 24.05
CA PRO A 51 8.60 -9.98 25.04
C PRO A 51 7.20 -9.94 24.38
N ARG A 52 6.19 -10.40 25.12
CA ARG A 52 4.78 -10.34 24.67
C ARG A 52 4.26 -8.91 24.42
N THR A 53 4.99 -7.88 24.84
CA THR A 53 4.72 -6.48 24.53
C THR A 53 5.24 -6.06 23.15
N THR A 54 5.75 -7.00 22.35
CA THR A 54 6.10 -6.78 20.95
C THR A 54 4.84 -6.55 20.13
N ARG A 55 4.72 -5.37 19.52
CA ARG A 55 3.54 -4.92 18.76
C ARG A 55 3.67 -5.09 17.26
N ALA A 56 4.90 -5.13 16.76
CA ALA A 56 5.19 -5.50 15.38
C ALA A 56 6.52 -6.25 15.34
N TRP A 57 6.63 -7.20 14.43
CA TRP A 57 7.81 -8.02 14.24
C TRP A 57 7.91 -8.49 12.79
N ALA A 58 9.12 -8.55 12.27
CA ALA A 58 9.46 -9.15 10.99
C ALA A 58 10.80 -9.87 11.12
N SER A 59 10.91 -11.06 10.55
CA SER A 59 12.08 -11.92 10.63
C SER A 59 12.44 -12.51 9.26
N ALA A 60 13.73 -12.60 9.01
CA ALA A 60 14.33 -13.45 7.99
C ALA A 60 14.98 -14.65 8.70
N PRO A 61 14.36 -15.83 8.70
CA PRO A 61 14.88 -17.01 9.41
C PRO A 61 16.28 -17.44 8.96
N ASP A 62 16.59 -17.16 7.70
CA ASP A 62 17.92 -17.37 7.09
C ASP A 62 18.20 -16.18 6.16
N SER A 63 18.98 -15.23 6.66
CA SER A 63 19.29 -14.00 5.96
C SER A 63 20.12 -14.21 4.69
N ALA A 64 20.96 -15.23 4.66
CA ALA A 64 21.78 -15.58 3.48
C ALA A 64 20.89 -16.19 2.39
N ALA A 65 20.00 -17.11 2.76
CA ALA A 65 19.05 -17.70 1.82
C ALA A 65 18.05 -16.66 1.30
N LEU A 66 17.54 -15.75 2.16
CA LEU A 66 16.70 -14.64 1.75
C LEU A 66 17.39 -13.79 0.68
N ARG A 67 18.64 -13.41 0.92
CA ARG A 67 19.41 -12.62 -0.04
C ARG A 67 19.55 -13.36 -1.37
N ALA A 68 20.06 -14.60 -1.33
CA ALA A 68 20.29 -15.38 -2.53
C ALA A 68 19.02 -15.60 -3.37
N ARG A 69 17.85 -15.72 -2.72
CA ARG A 69 16.55 -15.80 -3.41
C ARG A 69 16.13 -14.45 -3.96
N PHE A 70 16.28 -13.39 -3.17
CA PHE A 70 15.94 -12.03 -3.57
C PHE A 70 16.76 -11.54 -4.79
N GLU A 71 18.06 -11.78 -4.82
CA GLU A 71 18.94 -11.44 -5.96
C GLU A 71 18.52 -12.12 -7.27
N ARG A 72 17.85 -13.28 -7.17
CA ARG A 72 17.29 -13.98 -8.34
C ARG A 72 15.90 -13.50 -8.73
N SER A 73 15.18 -12.80 -7.86
CA SER A 73 13.85 -12.27 -8.16
C SER A 73 13.88 -11.17 -9.21
N ALA A 74 12.74 -10.89 -9.83
CA ALA A 74 12.57 -9.79 -10.79
C ALA A 74 13.04 -8.45 -10.20
N LEU A 75 12.65 -8.17 -8.95
CA LEU A 75 13.05 -6.94 -8.27
C LEU A 75 14.56 -6.91 -7.95
N GLY A 76 15.15 -8.02 -7.51
CA GLY A 76 16.58 -8.11 -7.27
C GLY A 76 17.38 -7.84 -8.54
N ARG A 77 16.99 -8.46 -9.66
CA ARG A 77 17.62 -8.25 -10.97
C ARG A 77 17.41 -6.83 -11.50
N LEU A 78 16.24 -6.24 -11.32
CA LEU A 78 16.00 -4.83 -11.67
C LEU A 78 16.92 -3.89 -10.88
N LEU A 79 17.17 -4.18 -9.60
CA LEU A 79 18.09 -3.39 -8.78
C LEU A 79 19.56 -3.51 -9.21
N ASP A 80 19.94 -4.62 -9.84
CA ASP A 80 21.27 -4.84 -10.40
C ASP A 80 21.39 -4.39 -11.88
N GLU A 81 20.26 -3.95 -12.50
CA GLU A 81 20.24 -3.53 -13.90
C GLU A 81 21.21 -2.35 -14.14
N PRO A 82 22.21 -2.48 -15.03
CA PRO A 82 23.18 -1.41 -15.28
C PRO A 82 22.55 -0.09 -15.73
N LEU A 83 21.43 -0.13 -16.45
CA LEU A 83 20.70 1.07 -16.89
C LEU A 83 20.14 1.86 -15.72
N MET A 84 19.83 1.20 -14.61
CA MET A 84 19.29 1.82 -13.40
C MET A 84 20.38 2.44 -12.49
N GLN A 85 21.67 2.14 -12.71
CA GLN A 85 22.74 2.57 -11.80
C GLN A 85 22.81 4.09 -11.63
N ARG A 86 22.67 4.85 -12.71
CA ARG A 86 22.68 6.34 -12.64
C ARG A 86 21.59 6.88 -11.72
N PHE A 87 20.40 6.29 -11.79
CA PHE A 87 19.29 6.65 -10.91
C PHE A 87 19.59 6.27 -9.46
N TYR A 88 20.14 5.09 -9.21
CA TYR A 88 20.47 4.67 -7.85
C TYR A 88 21.59 5.50 -7.23
N ASP A 89 22.61 5.86 -8.00
CA ASP A 89 23.70 6.72 -7.53
C ASP A 89 23.17 8.13 -7.19
N ALA A 90 22.28 8.69 -8.03
CA ALA A 90 21.63 9.97 -7.77
C ALA A 90 20.72 9.89 -6.51
N LEU A 91 19.96 8.81 -6.36
CA LEU A 91 19.10 8.58 -5.18
C LEU A 91 19.92 8.42 -3.90
N GLU A 92 21.06 7.73 -3.95
CA GLU A 92 21.96 7.56 -2.81
C GLU A 92 22.62 8.88 -2.41
N ALA A 93 23.10 9.67 -3.39
CA ALA A 93 23.62 11.02 -3.15
C ALA A 93 22.55 11.93 -2.53
N GLN A 94 21.31 11.86 -3.00
CA GLN A 94 20.19 12.60 -2.45
C GLN A 94 19.83 12.13 -1.03
N ARG A 95 19.83 10.81 -0.78
CA ARG A 95 19.56 10.25 0.57
C ARG A 95 20.64 10.63 1.58
N SER A 96 21.91 10.66 1.20
CA SER A 96 23.00 11.13 2.09
C SER A 96 22.82 12.58 2.51
N ASN A 97 22.23 13.42 1.65
CA ASN A 97 21.92 14.82 1.94
C ASN A 97 20.61 15.05 2.73
N ILE A 98 19.60 14.16 2.57
CA ILE A 98 18.25 14.32 3.17
C ILE A 98 18.06 13.44 4.41
N ALA A 99 18.61 12.26 4.41
CA ALA A 99 18.43 11.26 5.45
C ALA A 99 19.69 11.14 6.31
N GLY A 100 19.94 12.11 7.15
CA GLY A 100 20.67 11.79 8.35
C GLY A 100 19.91 10.66 9.03
N ASP A 101 20.44 9.44 8.94
CA ASP A 101 20.15 8.20 9.68
C ASP A 101 18.86 8.14 10.53
N ARG A 102 17.69 8.38 9.90
CA ARG A 102 16.40 8.49 10.63
C ARG A 102 15.86 7.15 11.14
N MET A 103 16.33 6.04 10.62
CA MET A 103 15.93 4.68 11.00
C MET A 103 17.12 3.71 11.08
N GLY A 104 18.34 4.22 10.98
CA GLY A 104 19.53 3.40 11.04
C GLY A 104 19.87 3.05 12.47
N PHE A 105 20.08 1.78 12.71
CA PHE A 105 20.75 1.31 13.91
C PHE A 105 22.27 1.58 13.87
N GLY A 106 22.71 2.48 12.98
CA GLY A 106 24.12 2.82 12.77
C GLY A 106 24.92 1.77 12.01
N ILE A 107 24.33 0.64 11.66
CA ILE A 107 24.94 -0.48 10.94
C ILE A 107 24.59 -0.35 9.47
N THR A 108 25.57 -0.41 8.59
CA THR A 108 25.33 -0.44 7.14
C THR A 108 24.88 -1.82 6.67
N PRO A 109 24.20 -1.92 5.52
CA PRO A 109 23.80 -3.21 4.98
C PRO A 109 24.98 -4.18 4.77
N GLN A 110 26.13 -3.68 4.32
CA GLN A 110 27.33 -4.49 4.14
C GLN A 110 27.94 -4.97 5.46
N GLU A 111 27.85 -4.15 6.51
CA GLU A 111 28.26 -4.55 7.86
C GLU A 111 27.30 -5.59 8.43
N LEU A 112 25.97 -5.39 8.25
CA LEU A 112 24.96 -6.35 8.64
C LEU A 112 25.20 -7.71 7.98
N GLU A 113 25.45 -7.71 6.68
CA GLU A 113 25.76 -8.91 5.90
C GLU A 113 26.94 -9.70 6.45
N ARG A 114 28.00 -9.01 6.84
CA ARG A 114 29.23 -9.64 7.34
C ARG A 114 29.08 -10.31 8.70
N ILE A 115 28.15 -9.84 9.53
CA ILE A 115 27.97 -10.30 10.90
C ILE A 115 26.81 -11.26 11.06
N THR A 116 25.97 -11.45 10.02
CA THR A 116 24.78 -12.29 10.11
C THR A 116 25.09 -13.72 9.72
N GLY A 117 24.89 -14.67 10.65
CA GLY A 117 25.07 -16.11 10.44
C GLY A 117 23.77 -16.89 10.27
N GLY A 118 22.61 -16.31 10.64
CA GLY A 118 21.34 -16.99 10.63
C GLY A 118 20.14 -16.04 10.59
N GLU A 119 19.27 -16.12 11.60
CA GLU A 119 18.07 -15.26 11.67
C GLU A 119 18.44 -13.81 11.93
N SER A 120 17.72 -12.91 11.25
CA SER A 120 17.68 -11.48 11.58
C SER A 120 16.23 -11.05 11.77
N ALA A 121 15.93 -10.32 12.86
CA ALA A 121 14.59 -9.85 13.14
C ALA A 121 14.57 -8.37 13.55
N LEU A 122 13.53 -7.67 13.09
CA LEU A 122 13.21 -6.31 13.47
C LEU A 122 11.90 -6.32 14.26
N ALA A 123 11.88 -5.66 15.41
CA ALA A 123 10.69 -5.59 16.26
C ALA A 123 10.42 -4.15 16.74
N ALA A 124 9.14 -3.87 16.97
CA ALA A 124 8.67 -2.70 17.72
C ALA A 124 8.09 -3.21 19.04
N VAL A 125 8.77 -2.89 20.12
CA VAL A 125 8.43 -3.35 21.47
C VAL A 125 7.85 -2.18 22.27
N GLU A 126 6.70 -2.38 22.91
CA GLU A 126 6.11 -1.41 23.83
C GLU A 126 6.82 -1.51 25.18
N GLY A 127 7.46 -0.42 25.59
CA GLY A 127 8.11 -0.31 26.88
C GLY A 127 7.12 -0.08 28.03
N ALA A 128 7.63 -0.07 29.26
CA ALA A 128 6.82 0.14 30.47
C ALA A 128 6.10 1.51 30.50
N ASP A 129 6.62 2.51 29.80
CA ASP A 129 5.99 3.83 29.62
C ASP A 129 4.90 3.85 28.54
N GLY A 130 4.66 2.70 27.87
CA GLY A 130 3.72 2.54 26.78
C GLY A 130 4.18 3.13 25.46
N THR A 131 5.45 3.54 25.32
CA THR A 131 6.01 4.01 24.05
C THR A 131 6.70 2.89 23.28
N LEU A 132 6.81 3.04 21.95
CA LEU A 132 7.46 2.05 21.09
C LEU A 132 8.97 2.25 21.06
N SER A 133 9.70 1.15 21.19
CA SER A 133 11.14 1.06 20.96
C SER A 133 11.41 0.08 19.81
N GLY A 134 12.27 0.49 18.88
CA GLY A 134 12.77 -0.39 17.83
C GLY A 134 13.86 -1.32 18.37
N LEU A 135 13.82 -2.58 17.99
CA LEU A 135 14.80 -3.60 18.34
C LEU A 135 15.19 -4.40 17.10
N LEU A 136 16.50 -4.59 16.89
CA LEU A 136 17.07 -5.44 15.86
C LEU A 136 17.85 -6.55 16.55
N LEU A 137 17.50 -7.81 16.25
CA LEU A 137 18.20 -9.00 16.68
C LEU A 137 18.90 -9.64 15.47
N ILE A 138 20.14 -10.06 15.65
CA ILE A 138 20.97 -10.66 14.60
C ILE A 138 21.61 -11.90 15.19
N ASP A 139 21.38 -13.05 14.56
CA ASP A 139 22.19 -14.24 14.79
C ASP A 139 23.57 -14.02 14.19
N THR A 140 24.61 -14.09 15.04
CA THR A 140 26.00 -13.92 14.63
C THR A 140 26.78 -15.24 14.61
N GLY A 141 26.08 -16.38 14.71
CA GLY A 141 26.68 -17.69 14.71
C GLY A 141 27.65 -17.91 13.54
N GLY A 142 28.90 -18.25 13.85
CA GLY A 142 29.97 -18.38 12.87
C GLY A 142 30.66 -17.07 12.45
N HIS A 143 30.19 -15.91 12.95
CA HIS A 143 30.73 -14.57 12.63
C HIS A 143 31.08 -13.75 13.87
N ASP A 144 31.10 -14.35 15.05
CA ASP A 144 31.36 -13.67 16.32
C ASP A 144 32.70 -12.94 16.37
N ASP A 145 33.70 -13.44 15.64
CA ASP A 145 35.03 -12.83 15.52
C ASP A 145 35.04 -11.51 14.78
N VAL A 146 34.07 -11.29 13.86
CA VAL A 146 33.96 -10.08 13.05
C VAL A 146 33.13 -8.98 13.74
N VAL A 147 32.24 -9.35 14.67
CA VAL A 147 31.32 -8.42 15.36
C VAL A 147 32.06 -7.29 16.09
N PRO A 148 33.09 -7.54 16.92
CA PRO A 148 33.78 -6.47 17.65
C PRO A 148 34.37 -5.40 16.72
N ALA A 149 35.11 -5.80 15.69
CA ALA A 149 35.71 -4.88 14.74
C ALA A 149 34.65 -4.08 13.93
N THR A 150 33.51 -4.69 13.66
CA THR A 150 32.39 -4.00 13.01
C THR A 150 31.78 -2.96 13.94
N LEU A 151 31.54 -3.31 15.21
CA LEU A 151 30.99 -2.36 16.19
C LEU A 151 31.93 -1.20 16.47
N GLU A 152 33.26 -1.41 16.52
CA GLU A 152 34.22 -0.33 16.65
C GLU A 152 34.06 0.71 15.52
N LYS A 153 33.90 0.27 14.27
CA LYS A 153 33.66 1.16 13.14
C LYS A 153 32.31 1.90 13.26
N VAL A 154 31.27 1.20 13.70
CA VAL A 154 29.95 1.80 13.97
C VAL A 154 30.06 2.88 15.04
N PHE A 155 30.72 2.60 16.16
CA PHE A 155 30.86 3.52 17.27
C PHE A 155 31.72 4.74 16.93
N ALA A 156 32.83 4.53 16.17
CA ALA A 156 33.64 5.62 15.65
C ALA A 156 32.81 6.56 14.77
N ARG A 157 32.06 6.00 13.82
CA ARG A 157 31.18 6.74 12.91
C ARG A 157 30.05 7.49 13.65
N LEU A 158 29.47 6.89 14.68
CA LEU A 158 28.46 7.57 15.50
C LEU A 158 29.06 8.76 16.26
N THR A 159 30.24 8.57 16.84
CA THR A 159 30.97 9.62 17.57
C THR A 159 31.38 10.78 16.64
N GLU A 160 31.88 10.47 15.45
CA GLU A 160 32.21 11.45 14.42
C GLU A 160 30.98 12.29 14.00
N LYS A 161 29.80 11.65 13.96
CA LYS A 161 28.52 12.32 13.71
C LYS A 161 27.97 13.08 14.94
N GLY A 162 28.70 13.18 16.03
CA GLY A 162 28.32 13.92 17.22
C GLY A 162 27.46 13.14 18.23
N ALA A 163 27.40 11.82 18.14
CA ALA A 163 26.75 11.01 19.15
C ALA A 163 27.56 11.01 20.46
N ARG A 164 26.85 11.10 21.58
CA ARG A 164 27.43 11.10 22.94
C ARG A 164 27.21 9.76 23.59
N ARG A 165 28.26 9.14 24.12
CA ARG A 165 28.17 7.90 24.88
C ARG A 165 27.41 8.14 26.19
N LEU A 166 26.46 7.25 26.49
CA LEU A 166 25.66 7.27 27.71
C LEU A 166 26.14 6.21 28.72
N PRO A 167 25.95 6.42 30.03
CA PRO A 167 26.02 5.34 31.00
C PRO A 167 24.97 4.26 30.64
N ALA A 168 25.37 3.01 30.70
CA ALA A 168 24.49 1.88 30.39
C ALA A 168 24.84 0.68 31.28
N PRO A 169 23.93 -0.30 31.48
CA PRO A 169 24.21 -1.54 32.18
C PRO A 169 25.43 -2.28 31.58
N GLU A 170 26.01 -3.18 32.35
CA GLU A 170 27.09 -4.04 31.90
C GLU A 170 26.72 -4.74 30.56
N ARG A 171 27.69 -4.87 29.66
CA ARG A 171 27.56 -5.42 28.33
C ARG A 171 26.78 -4.59 27.32
N ILE A 172 26.23 -3.42 27.72
CA ILE A 172 25.51 -2.54 26.80
C ILE A 172 26.34 -1.29 26.54
N THR A 173 26.51 -0.95 25.27
CA THR A 173 27.09 0.33 24.84
C THR A 173 25.96 1.21 24.30
N ALA A 174 25.70 2.35 24.93
CA ALA A 174 24.59 3.23 24.56
C ALA A 174 25.09 4.61 24.11
N PHE A 175 24.38 5.19 23.16
CA PHE A 175 24.64 6.52 22.61
C PHE A 175 23.36 7.36 22.60
N GLU A 176 23.51 8.65 22.89
CA GLU A 176 22.55 9.67 22.54
C GLU A 176 22.95 10.30 21.21
N LEU A 177 22.05 10.27 20.24
CA LEU A 177 22.27 10.82 18.92
C LEU A 177 21.94 12.32 18.90
N PRO A 178 22.63 13.13 18.09
CA PRO A 178 22.26 14.52 17.92
C PRO A 178 20.82 14.65 17.38
N PRO A 179 20.13 15.75 17.70
CA PRO A 179 18.82 16.04 17.12
C PRO A 179 18.90 16.03 15.61
N LEU A 180 17.83 15.55 14.98
CA LEU A 180 17.72 15.67 13.53
C LEU A 180 17.60 17.15 13.14
N ALA A 181 18.32 17.55 12.11
CA ALA A 181 18.13 18.87 11.54
C ALA A 181 16.64 19.06 11.13
N PRO A 182 16.02 20.20 11.45
CA PRO A 182 14.67 20.48 11.01
C PRO A 182 14.63 20.48 9.47
N ARG A 183 13.54 20.00 8.93
CA ARG A 183 13.30 20.06 7.48
C ARG A 183 13.11 21.50 7.03
N ALA A 184 13.40 21.79 5.76
CA ALA A 184 13.11 23.09 5.18
C ALA A 184 11.61 23.41 5.35
N GLY A 185 11.32 24.47 6.11
CA GLY A 185 9.95 24.90 6.46
C GLY A 185 9.41 24.36 7.79
N GLU A 186 10.14 23.48 8.50
CA GLU A 186 9.79 23.04 9.84
C GLU A 186 10.49 23.93 10.90
N THR A 187 9.75 24.40 11.88
CA THR A 187 10.36 25.00 13.08
C THR A 187 11.01 23.88 13.90
N ALA A 188 12.25 24.09 14.35
CA ALA A 188 12.95 23.14 15.22
C ALA A 188 12.08 22.79 16.43
N GLU A 189 11.60 21.55 16.48
CA GLU A 189 10.90 21.04 17.66
C GLU A 189 11.93 20.46 18.64
N PRO A 190 11.72 20.60 19.95
CA PRO A 190 12.47 19.85 20.95
C PRO A 190 12.12 18.36 20.75
N ALA A 191 12.88 17.69 19.89
CA ALA A 191 12.74 16.26 19.67
C ALA A 191 13.13 15.50 20.94
N ARG A 192 12.43 14.38 21.24
CA ARG A 192 12.89 13.45 22.26
C ARG A 192 14.33 13.01 21.92
N PRO A 193 15.22 12.87 22.94
CA PRO A 193 16.58 12.39 22.71
C PRO A 193 16.52 11.04 21.96
N ARG A 194 17.19 10.96 20.82
CA ARG A 194 17.34 9.71 20.08
C ARG A 194 18.46 8.92 20.71
N ARG A 195 18.19 7.66 21.03
CA ARG A 195 19.18 6.77 21.65
C ARG A 195 19.40 5.55 20.79
N LEU A 196 20.59 4.98 20.86
CA LEU A 196 20.92 3.67 20.34
C LEU A 196 21.69 2.90 21.41
N ALA A 197 21.38 1.63 21.56
CA ALA A 197 22.04 0.72 22.48
C ALA A 197 22.42 -0.56 21.75
N TYR A 198 23.60 -1.09 22.03
CA TYR A 198 24.18 -2.26 21.40
C TYR A 198 24.64 -3.23 22.47
N ALA A 199 24.35 -4.50 22.31
CA ALA A 199 24.85 -5.57 23.12
C ALA A 199 25.28 -6.75 22.24
N ALA A 200 26.57 -7.10 22.25
CA ALA A 200 27.10 -8.27 21.59
C ALA A 200 27.35 -9.34 22.65
N ILE A 201 26.79 -10.52 22.42
CA ILE A 201 27.03 -11.73 23.22
C ILE A 201 27.35 -12.89 22.27
N PRO A 202 27.95 -13.99 22.73
CA PRO A 202 28.24 -15.13 21.85
C PRO A 202 27.00 -15.58 21.09
N GLY A 203 27.07 -15.64 19.78
CA GLY A 203 26.01 -16.02 18.85
C GLY A 203 24.95 -14.96 18.58
N ALA A 204 25.00 -13.75 19.19
CA ALA A 204 23.97 -12.75 18.96
C ALA A 204 24.43 -11.29 19.11
N LEU A 205 23.89 -10.42 18.26
CA LEU A 205 23.95 -8.97 18.41
C LEU A 205 22.54 -8.41 18.56
N VAL A 206 22.32 -7.65 19.63
CA VAL A 206 21.08 -6.93 19.92
C VAL A 206 21.31 -5.43 19.78
N VAL A 207 20.52 -4.75 18.99
CA VAL A 207 20.56 -3.30 18.82
C VAL A 207 19.17 -2.72 19.04
N GLY A 208 19.05 -1.68 19.85
CA GLY A 208 17.76 -1.08 20.15
C GLY A 208 17.80 0.44 20.30
N THR A 209 16.62 1.06 20.23
CA THR A 209 16.45 2.50 20.45
C THR A 209 16.22 2.85 21.92
N SER A 210 16.15 1.83 22.82
CA SER A 210 16.08 1.96 24.27
C SER A 210 17.07 1.01 24.92
N PRO A 211 18.02 1.51 25.75
CA PRO A 211 18.90 0.65 26.54
C PRO A 211 18.14 -0.31 27.46
N GLU A 212 16.99 0.11 27.96
CA GLU A 212 16.15 -0.65 28.86
C GLU A 212 15.58 -1.90 28.18
N ILE A 213 15.07 -1.74 26.95
CA ILE A 213 14.54 -2.86 26.15
C ILE A 213 15.66 -3.83 25.72
N VAL A 214 16.85 -3.30 25.38
CA VAL A 214 18.01 -4.16 25.11
C VAL A 214 18.38 -4.95 26.36
N ALA A 215 18.43 -4.31 27.54
CA ALA A 215 18.73 -4.98 28.81
C ALA A 215 17.69 -6.04 29.18
N GLU A 216 16.39 -5.77 28.93
CA GLU A 216 15.29 -6.72 29.16
C GLU A 216 15.38 -7.95 28.25
N THR A 217 15.88 -7.77 27.01
CA THR A 217 15.95 -8.84 26.01
C THR A 217 17.13 -9.80 26.23
N LEU A 218 18.27 -9.29 26.71
CA LEU A 218 19.49 -10.09 26.83
C LEU A 218 19.36 -11.37 27.65
N PRO A 219 18.69 -11.40 28.82
CA PRO A 219 18.55 -12.65 29.60
C PRO A 219 17.76 -13.74 28.91
N ALA A 220 16.91 -13.38 27.94
CA ALA A 220 16.10 -14.34 27.21
C ALA A 220 16.87 -15.04 26.06
N ILE A 221 18.00 -14.51 25.61
CA ILE A 221 18.70 -15.04 24.44
C ILE A 221 19.19 -16.49 24.63
N PRO A 222 19.74 -16.91 25.78
CA PRO A 222 20.23 -18.29 25.91
C PRO A 222 19.15 -19.38 25.84
N SER A 223 17.89 -19.07 26.22
CA SER A 223 16.86 -20.11 26.43
C SER A 223 15.44 -19.71 26.05
N GLY A 224 15.24 -18.51 25.57
CA GLY A 224 13.89 -17.93 25.41
C GLY A 224 13.28 -17.43 26.73
N ARG A 225 12.00 -17.02 26.65
CA ARG A 225 11.19 -16.56 27.80
C ARG A 225 9.76 -17.08 27.70
N ASP A 226 9.12 -17.37 28.83
CA ASP A 226 7.76 -17.90 28.87
C ASP A 226 6.72 -16.86 28.38
N ASP A 227 6.91 -15.59 28.73
CA ASP A 227 6.08 -14.45 28.33
C ASP A 227 6.53 -13.81 27.02
N SER A 228 6.88 -14.63 26.04
CA SER A 228 7.39 -14.20 24.73
C SER A 228 6.29 -13.79 23.75
N LEU A 229 6.70 -13.14 22.64
CA LEU A 229 5.84 -12.93 21.46
C LEU A 229 5.20 -14.24 20.99
N GLY A 230 5.97 -15.33 20.96
CA GLY A 230 5.50 -16.66 20.59
C GLY A 230 4.40 -17.22 21.52
N SER A 231 4.26 -16.69 22.74
CA SER A 231 3.19 -17.11 23.68
C SER A 231 1.84 -16.42 23.40
N LEU A 232 1.80 -15.35 22.58
CA LEU A 232 0.55 -14.68 22.23
C LEU A 232 -0.34 -15.58 21.37
N GLU A 233 -1.60 -15.72 21.74
CA GLU A 233 -2.59 -16.49 20.96
C GLU A 233 -2.67 -16.02 19.52
N ALA A 234 -2.81 -14.70 19.29
CA ALA A 234 -2.90 -14.11 17.95
C ALA A 234 -1.67 -14.44 17.10
N PHE A 235 -0.47 -14.37 17.67
CA PHE A 235 0.76 -14.75 16.99
C PHE A 235 0.74 -16.25 16.59
N ARG A 236 0.43 -17.14 17.53
CA ARG A 236 0.40 -18.59 17.27
C ARG A 236 -0.60 -18.96 16.18
N VAL A 237 -1.85 -18.45 16.28
CA VAL A 237 -2.88 -18.70 15.28
C VAL A 237 -2.45 -18.21 13.90
N VAL A 238 -1.94 -16.99 13.81
CA VAL A 238 -1.45 -16.44 12.54
C VAL A 238 -0.37 -17.32 11.95
N MET A 239 0.63 -17.70 12.75
CA MET A 239 1.77 -18.49 12.29
C MET A 239 1.39 -19.92 11.89
N GLU A 240 0.53 -20.57 12.64
CA GLU A 240 0.02 -21.91 12.34
C GLU A 240 -0.80 -21.92 11.05
N ARG A 241 -1.76 -21.00 10.93
CA ARG A 241 -2.67 -20.93 9.78
C ARG A 241 -1.96 -20.58 8.46
N THR A 242 -0.96 -19.74 8.52
CA THR A 242 -0.21 -19.32 7.34
C THR A 242 0.93 -20.27 6.99
N GLY A 243 1.41 -21.06 7.95
CA GLY A 243 2.43 -22.09 7.72
C GLY A 243 1.90 -23.41 7.17
N ALA A 244 0.64 -23.75 7.46
CA ALA A 244 0.08 -25.09 7.19
C ALA A 244 -0.13 -25.43 5.70
N ALA A 245 -0.28 -24.43 4.83
CA ALA A 245 -0.64 -24.61 3.42
C ALA A 245 0.52 -24.38 2.44
N LEU A 246 1.76 -24.36 2.93
CA LEU A 246 2.91 -23.99 2.14
C LEU A 246 3.79 -25.17 1.74
N PRO A 247 4.56 -25.08 0.62
CA PRO A 247 5.54 -26.08 0.26
C PRO A 247 6.52 -26.33 1.40
N ALA A 248 7.04 -27.55 1.49
CA ALA A 248 8.08 -27.86 2.48
C ALA A 248 9.32 -26.98 2.29
N GLY A 249 9.64 -26.15 3.27
CA GLY A 249 10.83 -25.29 3.23
C GLY A 249 10.75 -24.13 4.22
N THR A 250 11.93 -23.56 4.50
CA THR A 250 12.03 -22.35 5.34
C THR A 250 11.54 -21.14 4.56
N PRO A 251 10.57 -20.37 5.07
CA PRO A 251 10.13 -19.13 4.42
C PRO A 251 11.27 -18.11 4.31
N SER A 252 11.22 -17.30 3.27
CA SER A 252 12.20 -16.23 3.08
C SER A 252 12.07 -15.15 4.14
N GLY A 253 10.90 -14.98 4.61
CA GLY A 253 10.66 -14.04 5.68
C GLY A 253 9.33 -14.29 6.43
N ARG A 254 9.11 -13.73 7.65
CA ARG A 254 7.97 -13.85 8.57
C ARG A 254 7.60 -12.48 9.15
N TRP A 255 6.31 -12.26 9.45
CA TRP A 255 5.90 -11.00 10.07
C TRP A 255 4.64 -11.12 10.91
N PHE A 256 4.51 -10.22 11.87
CA PHE A 256 3.32 -10.10 12.71
C PHE A 256 3.14 -8.66 13.18
N VAL A 257 1.90 -8.23 13.34
CA VAL A 257 1.52 -6.96 13.96
C VAL A 257 0.25 -7.13 14.78
N ASP A 258 0.20 -6.51 15.95
CA ASP A 258 -1.02 -6.22 16.71
C ASP A 258 -1.46 -4.79 16.33
N PRO A 259 -2.45 -4.61 15.42
CA PRO A 259 -2.69 -3.31 14.81
C PRO A 259 -3.12 -2.23 15.78
N LEU A 260 -4.05 -2.56 16.69
CA LEU A 260 -4.58 -1.57 17.64
C LEU A 260 -3.61 -1.25 18.77
N ALA A 261 -2.90 -2.27 19.29
CA ALA A 261 -1.89 -2.02 20.31
C ALA A 261 -0.69 -1.25 19.72
N TYR A 262 -0.27 -1.58 18.49
CA TYR A 262 0.75 -0.81 17.78
C TYR A 262 0.34 0.65 17.59
N ALA A 263 -0.88 0.90 17.10
CA ALA A 263 -1.40 2.26 16.91
C ALA A 263 -1.49 3.03 18.23
N ALA A 264 -1.94 2.40 19.30
CA ALA A 264 -2.01 3.01 20.64
C ALA A 264 -0.62 3.39 21.20
N ALA A 265 0.34 2.47 21.11
CA ALA A 265 1.70 2.72 21.56
C ALA A 265 2.42 3.77 20.67
N GLN A 266 2.16 3.76 19.35
CA GLN A 266 2.66 4.79 18.45
C GLN A 266 2.08 6.18 18.79
N GLN A 267 0.79 6.26 19.14
CA GLN A 267 0.15 7.51 19.55
C GLN A 267 0.81 8.08 20.82
N LYS A 268 1.10 7.24 21.82
CA LYS A 268 1.83 7.64 23.05
C LYS A 268 3.28 8.05 22.76
N SER A 269 3.88 7.48 21.73
CA SER A 269 5.26 7.81 21.31
C SER A 269 5.37 9.18 20.64
N ARG A 270 4.25 9.81 20.24
CA ARG A 270 4.24 11.14 19.60
C ARG A 270 4.50 12.26 20.61
N PRO A 271 5.21 13.33 20.22
CA PRO A 271 5.30 14.54 21.03
C PRO A 271 3.91 15.15 21.26
N ALA A 272 3.69 15.72 22.43
CA ALA A 272 2.47 16.47 22.69
C ALA A 272 2.37 17.69 21.76
N PRO A 273 1.16 18.03 21.25
CA PRO A 273 0.98 19.19 20.37
C PRO A 273 1.32 20.48 21.11
N LYS A 274 2.09 21.38 20.48
CA LYS A 274 2.58 22.65 21.07
C LYS A 274 1.48 23.65 21.44
N LYS A 275 0.33 23.57 20.78
CA LYS A 275 -0.83 24.43 21.07
C LYS A 275 -2.02 23.52 21.37
N PRO A 276 -2.68 23.71 22.52
CA PRO A 276 -3.93 23.00 22.75
C PRO A 276 -4.93 23.42 21.69
N SER A 277 -5.42 22.44 20.92
CA SER A 277 -6.56 22.66 20.01
C SER A 277 -7.77 23.04 20.86
N LYS A 278 -8.59 23.98 20.41
CA LYS A 278 -9.88 24.30 21.05
C LYS A 278 -10.79 23.07 21.12
N ARG A 279 -10.65 22.13 20.17
CA ARG A 279 -11.31 20.81 20.17
C ARG A 279 -10.30 19.74 20.58
N LYS A 280 -10.68 18.88 21.52
CA LYS A 280 -9.92 17.67 21.86
C LYS A 280 -9.82 16.80 20.59
N PRO A 281 -8.63 16.42 20.12
CA PRO A 281 -8.52 15.53 18.98
C PRO A 281 -9.21 14.19 19.29
N THR A 282 -9.98 13.69 18.35
CA THR A 282 -10.63 12.37 18.47
C THR A 282 -9.55 11.28 18.58
N ASP A 283 -9.64 10.47 19.64
CA ASP A 283 -8.79 9.29 19.78
C ASP A 283 -9.30 8.19 18.83
N MET A 284 -8.64 8.04 17.68
CA MET A 284 -9.03 7.09 16.64
C MET A 284 -8.90 5.65 17.09
N VAL A 285 -7.99 5.34 18.01
CA VAL A 285 -7.85 3.97 18.55
C VAL A 285 -9.01 3.64 19.47
N GLU A 286 -9.39 4.57 20.34
CA GLU A 286 -10.54 4.41 21.22
C GLU A 286 -11.85 4.39 20.41
N LEU A 287 -11.95 5.23 19.37
CA LEU A 287 -13.08 5.20 18.43
C LEU A 287 -13.22 3.82 17.78
N ALA A 288 -12.13 3.27 17.27
CA ALA A 288 -12.11 1.93 16.67
C ALA A 288 -12.55 0.85 17.69
N ARG A 289 -12.03 0.88 18.91
CA ARG A 289 -12.43 -0.08 19.97
C ARG A 289 -13.91 0.01 20.30
N ARG A 290 -14.44 1.22 20.52
CA ARG A 290 -15.87 1.42 20.82
C ARG A 290 -16.77 0.90 19.71
N ASN A 291 -16.30 0.92 18.47
CA ASN A 291 -17.01 0.46 17.30
C ASN A 291 -16.74 -1.01 16.92
N GLY A 292 -16.11 -1.79 17.83
CA GLY A 292 -15.97 -3.24 17.70
C GLY A 292 -14.78 -3.71 16.88
N PHE A 293 -13.91 -2.79 16.40
CA PHE A 293 -12.71 -3.16 15.60
C PHE A 293 -11.60 -3.82 16.44
N ASP A 294 -11.76 -3.93 17.76
CA ASP A 294 -10.93 -4.75 18.64
C ASP A 294 -11.09 -6.27 18.40
N CYS A 295 -12.05 -6.65 17.55
CA CYS A 295 -12.11 -8.01 16.99
C CYS A 295 -10.85 -8.35 16.19
N VAL A 296 -10.14 -7.39 15.59
CA VAL A 296 -8.88 -7.58 14.89
C VAL A 296 -7.72 -7.63 15.90
N ARG A 297 -7.33 -8.85 16.27
CA ARG A 297 -6.34 -9.11 17.31
C ARG A 297 -4.91 -9.26 16.81
N GLY A 298 -4.73 -9.46 15.51
CA GLY A 298 -3.42 -9.61 14.91
C GLY A 298 -3.50 -9.76 13.41
N ALA A 299 -2.44 -9.39 12.74
CA ALA A 299 -2.22 -9.68 11.33
C ALA A 299 -0.78 -10.14 11.14
N GLY A 300 -0.58 -11.06 10.24
CA GLY A 300 0.74 -11.58 9.97
C GLY A 300 0.71 -12.59 8.84
N GLY A 301 1.85 -13.09 8.53
CA GLY A 301 1.85 -14.01 7.43
C GLY A 301 3.25 -14.42 6.95
N VAL A 302 3.41 -15.09 5.77
CA VAL A 302 4.57 -15.79 5.18
C VAL A 302 4.90 -15.32 3.79
N VAL A 303 6.19 -15.19 3.46
CA VAL A 303 6.70 -14.85 2.12
C VAL A 303 7.79 -15.80 1.66
N PHE A 304 7.73 -16.18 0.40
CA PHE A 304 8.74 -16.97 -0.31
C PHE A 304 9.13 -16.23 -1.58
N PHE A 305 10.40 -16.19 -1.88
CA PHE A 305 10.94 -15.69 -3.13
C PHE A 305 11.41 -16.85 -4.02
N GLY A 306 11.13 -16.73 -5.32
CA GLY A 306 11.82 -17.46 -6.37
C GLY A 306 11.56 -18.96 -6.42
N GLU A 307 10.33 -19.38 -6.78
CA GLU A 307 9.98 -20.79 -7.06
C GLU A 307 9.48 -20.93 -8.50
N GLY A 308 10.38 -21.16 -9.45
CA GLY A 308 10.04 -21.34 -10.88
C GLY A 308 9.53 -20.05 -11.50
N LYS A 309 8.31 -20.05 -12.06
CA LYS A 309 7.63 -18.86 -12.58
C LYS A 309 7.08 -17.94 -11.47
N ILE A 310 6.92 -18.45 -10.25
CA ILE A 310 6.45 -17.66 -9.12
C ILE A 310 7.66 -16.88 -8.58
N ASP A 311 7.68 -15.58 -8.82
CA ASP A 311 8.74 -14.68 -8.36
C ASP A 311 8.61 -14.41 -6.86
N LEU A 312 7.39 -14.20 -6.40
CA LEU A 312 7.04 -14.03 -4.99
C LEU A 312 5.70 -14.70 -4.69
N ARG A 313 5.63 -15.38 -3.56
CA ARG A 313 4.41 -15.97 -3.02
C ARG A 313 4.25 -15.57 -1.56
N HIS A 314 3.04 -15.24 -1.14
CA HIS A 314 2.75 -14.96 0.26
C HIS A 314 1.46 -15.62 0.72
N GLN A 315 1.37 -15.85 2.02
CA GLN A 315 0.13 -16.20 2.71
C GLN A 315 0.04 -15.40 4.01
N SER A 316 -1.10 -14.82 4.29
CA SER A 316 -1.28 -13.92 5.43
C SER A 316 -2.66 -14.13 6.06
N LEU A 317 -2.76 -13.95 7.38
CA LEU A 317 -4.01 -14.00 8.11
C LEU A 317 -4.21 -12.68 8.86
N ILE A 318 -5.39 -12.09 8.71
CA ILE A 318 -5.92 -11.14 9.68
C ILE A 318 -6.72 -11.97 10.68
N TYR A 319 -6.19 -12.14 11.88
CA TYR A 319 -6.85 -12.86 12.97
C TYR A 319 -7.91 -11.95 13.61
N ALA A 320 -9.16 -12.24 13.29
CA ALA A 320 -10.33 -11.50 13.72
C ALA A 320 -11.44 -12.49 14.09
N PRO A 321 -11.37 -13.13 15.26
CA PRO A 321 -12.39 -14.08 15.71
C PRO A 321 -13.75 -13.36 15.86
N PRO A 322 -14.87 -14.08 15.63
CA PRO A 322 -16.21 -13.53 15.77
C PRO A 322 -16.46 -12.95 17.16
N THR A 323 -17.08 -11.78 17.22
CA THR A 323 -17.51 -11.09 18.46
C THR A 323 -19.01 -10.81 18.47
N GLY A 324 -19.69 -11.03 17.35
CA GLY A 324 -21.13 -10.83 17.20
C GLY A 324 -21.97 -11.92 17.86
N THR A 325 -23.29 -11.76 17.78
CA THR A 325 -24.28 -12.69 18.31
C THR A 325 -25.27 -13.11 17.22
N GLY A 326 -25.77 -14.32 17.30
CA GLY A 326 -26.72 -14.84 16.30
C GLY A 326 -26.06 -15.03 14.93
N THR A 327 -26.58 -14.39 13.91
CA THR A 327 -26.09 -14.48 12.52
C THR A 327 -25.01 -13.44 12.19
N GLU A 328 -24.77 -12.48 13.06
CA GLU A 328 -23.78 -11.43 12.87
C GLU A 328 -22.40 -11.92 13.32
N ARG A 329 -21.41 -11.74 12.48
CA ARG A 329 -20.05 -12.14 12.79
C ARG A 329 -19.37 -11.16 13.75
N TYR A 330 -19.62 -9.87 13.58
CA TYR A 330 -19.01 -8.80 14.36
C TYR A 330 -20.08 -7.89 14.98
N GLN A 331 -19.66 -6.96 15.83
CA GLN A 331 -20.54 -6.01 16.50
C GLN A 331 -20.37 -4.60 15.93
N LYS A 332 -21.42 -3.80 16.02
CA LYS A 332 -21.41 -2.37 15.65
C LYS A 332 -20.82 -2.13 14.26
N ALA A 333 -19.96 -1.10 14.10
CA ALA A 333 -19.36 -0.78 12.82
C ALA A 333 -18.36 -1.84 12.30
N ALA A 334 -17.80 -2.70 13.16
CA ALA A 334 -16.94 -3.79 12.71
C ALA A 334 -17.67 -4.80 11.79
N ARG A 335 -19.02 -4.76 11.71
CA ARG A 335 -19.84 -5.53 10.74
C ARG A 335 -19.51 -5.17 9.29
N ILE A 336 -18.89 -4.03 9.01
CA ILE A 336 -18.36 -3.71 7.67
C ILE A 336 -17.30 -4.71 7.19
N LEU A 337 -16.69 -5.48 8.12
CA LEU A 337 -15.74 -6.54 7.81
C LEU A 337 -16.42 -7.89 7.48
N GLU A 338 -17.72 -7.94 7.33
CA GLU A 338 -18.44 -9.15 6.96
C GLU A 338 -18.42 -9.35 5.44
N PHE A 339 -17.40 -10.05 4.95
CA PHE A 339 -17.22 -10.37 3.54
C PHE A 339 -17.65 -11.82 3.26
N PRO A 340 -18.80 -12.08 2.62
CA PRO A 340 -19.22 -13.45 2.30
C PRO A 340 -18.34 -14.06 1.21
N ASN A 341 -17.93 -15.32 1.37
CA ASN A 341 -17.29 -16.06 0.30
C ASN A 341 -18.30 -16.41 -0.81
N ALA A 342 -17.83 -16.43 -2.04
CA ALA A 342 -18.59 -16.85 -3.22
C ALA A 342 -17.77 -17.83 -4.07
N SER A 343 -18.44 -18.77 -4.68
CA SER A 343 -17.82 -19.79 -5.53
C SER A 343 -17.23 -19.21 -6.83
N SER A 344 -17.77 -18.08 -7.28
CA SER A 344 -17.30 -17.38 -8.47
C SER A 344 -17.13 -15.89 -8.21
N ILE A 345 -15.88 -15.43 -8.25
CA ILE A 345 -15.52 -14.02 -8.37
C ILE A 345 -14.63 -13.95 -9.61
N VAL A 346 -15.20 -13.45 -10.70
CA VAL A 346 -14.56 -13.33 -12.02
C VAL A 346 -14.83 -11.95 -12.59
N PRO A 347 -13.97 -11.42 -13.46
CA PRO A 347 -14.25 -10.19 -14.18
C PRO A 347 -15.55 -10.33 -14.98
N PRO A 348 -16.49 -9.39 -14.86
CA PRO A 348 -17.62 -9.32 -15.77
C PRO A 348 -17.17 -9.25 -17.25
N SER A 349 -17.94 -9.83 -18.16
CA SER A 349 -17.60 -9.91 -19.58
C SER A 349 -17.39 -8.56 -20.27
N TRP A 350 -17.97 -7.49 -19.71
CA TRP A 350 -17.81 -6.12 -20.19
C TRP A 350 -16.53 -5.42 -19.72
N VAL A 351 -15.75 -6.02 -18.80
CA VAL A 351 -14.44 -5.46 -18.41
C VAL A 351 -13.47 -5.62 -19.58
N PRO A 352 -12.85 -4.51 -20.05
CA PRO A 352 -11.95 -4.58 -21.22
C PRO A 352 -10.69 -5.39 -20.93
N GLY A 353 -10.30 -6.24 -21.88
CA GLY A 353 -9.14 -7.14 -21.78
C GLY A 353 -7.81 -6.42 -21.58
N ASP A 354 -7.69 -5.17 -22.04
CA ASP A 354 -6.51 -4.34 -21.89
C ASP A 354 -6.43 -3.60 -20.52
N ALA A 355 -7.36 -3.85 -19.58
CA ALA A 355 -7.26 -3.26 -18.25
C ALA A 355 -5.92 -3.63 -17.58
N ALA A 356 -5.30 -2.66 -16.91
CA ALA A 356 -4.05 -2.87 -16.20
C ALA A 356 -4.24 -3.68 -14.90
N ASN A 357 -5.42 -3.58 -14.30
CA ASN A 357 -5.78 -4.36 -13.13
C ASN A 357 -7.29 -4.58 -13.04
N TRP A 358 -7.65 -5.57 -12.20
CA TRP A 358 -9.01 -5.88 -11.83
C TRP A 358 -9.07 -6.39 -10.39
N ALA A 359 -10.15 -6.05 -9.69
CA ALA A 359 -10.49 -6.60 -8.38
C ALA A 359 -12.00 -6.83 -8.28
N GLY A 360 -12.38 -7.97 -7.69
CA GLY A 360 -13.77 -8.29 -7.35
C GLY A 360 -13.88 -8.62 -5.86
N LEU A 361 -14.77 -7.92 -5.14
CA LEU A 361 -15.03 -8.09 -3.71
C LEU A 361 -16.51 -8.38 -3.49
N ARG A 362 -16.82 -9.48 -2.80
CA ARG A 362 -18.18 -9.75 -2.32
C ARG A 362 -18.45 -8.95 -1.05
N TRP A 363 -19.47 -8.10 -1.10
CA TRP A 363 -19.81 -7.23 0.01
C TRP A 363 -21.33 -7.00 0.10
N ASP A 364 -21.90 -7.14 1.29
CA ASP A 364 -23.31 -6.90 1.54
C ASP A 364 -23.50 -5.41 1.87
N LEU A 365 -23.61 -4.59 0.81
CA LEU A 365 -23.65 -3.13 0.94
C LEU A 365 -24.82 -2.62 1.81
N PRO A 366 -26.04 -3.18 1.76
CA PRO A 366 -27.11 -2.78 2.68
C PRO A 366 -26.72 -2.96 4.16
N LYS A 367 -26.11 -4.09 4.50
CA LYS A 367 -25.64 -4.30 5.88
C LYS A 367 -24.48 -3.38 6.26
N VAL A 368 -23.55 -3.16 5.34
CA VAL A 368 -22.43 -2.25 5.53
C VAL A 368 -22.89 -0.83 5.77
N PHE A 369 -23.85 -0.35 4.98
CA PHE A 369 -24.42 0.99 5.11
C PHE A 369 -24.97 1.23 6.52
N ARG A 370 -25.80 0.32 7.02
CA ARG A 370 -26.34 0.43 8.38
C ARG A 370 -25.29 0.20 9.48
N ALA A 371 -24.26 -0.57 9.22
CA ALA A 371 -23.17 -0.76 10.19
C ALA A 371 -22.31 0.52 10.38
N LEU A 372 -22.34 1.46 9.45
CA LEU A 372 -21.60 2.73 9.56
C LEU A 372 -22.25 3.72 10.55
N GLU A 373 -23.54 3.61 10.85
CA GLU A 373 -24.29 4.51 11.74
C GLU A 373 -23.54 4.80 13.06
N PRO A 374 -23.22 3.82 13.93
CA PRO A 374 -22.55 4.09 15.20
C PRO A 374 -21.15 4.69 15.02
N LEU A 375 -20.47 4.43 13.91
CA LEU A 375 -19.15 5.00 13.64
C LEU A 375 -19.23 6.48 13.27
N VAL A 376 -20.24 6.86 12.47
CA VAL A 376 -20.48 8.26 12.07
C VAL A 376 -20.90 9.08 13.27
N ASP A 377 -21.84 8.59 14.06
CA ASP A 377 -22.33 9.23 15.28
C ASP A 377 -21.19 9.47 16.29
N ASP A 378 -20.40 8.43 16.55
CA ASP A 378 -19.25 8.51 17.43
C ASP A 378 -18.15 9.46 16.91
N LEU A 379 -17.94 9.52 15.59
CA LEU A 379 -16.94 10.40 14.95
C LEU A 379 -17.33 11.88 15.09
N VAL A 380 -18.62 12.18 14.92
CA VAL A 380 -19.17 13.54 15.09
C VAL A 380 -19.29 13.85 16.58
N GLY A 381 -19.58 12.86 17.41
CA GLY A 381 -19.77 12.97 18.86
C GLY A 381 -21.23 13.26 19.27
N GLU A 382 -22.17 13.07 18.38
CA GLU A 382 -23.62 13.27 18.59
C GLU A 382 -24.38 12.04 18.05
N PRO A 383 -25.29 11.44 18.82
CA PRO A 383 -26.10 10.32 18.38
C PRO A 383 -27.18 10.76 17.37
N GLY A 384 -27.45 9.92 16.37
CA GLY A 384 -28.50 10.15 15.37
C GLY A 384 -28.07 11.00 14.17
N VAL A 385 -26.83 11.48 14.12
CA VAL A 385 -26.35 12.30 12.99
C VAL A 385 -26.39 11.54 11.68
N PHE A 386 -26.12 10.23 11.70
CA PHE A 386 -26.22 9.41 10.49
C PHE A 386 -27.65 9.44 9.91
N ASP A 387 -28.64 9.16 10.74
CA ASP A 387 -30.05 9.16 10.32
C ASP A 387 -30.54 10.57 9.94
N ASP A 388 -30.10 11.62 10.62
CA ASP A 388 -30.43 13.02 10.27
C ASP A 388 -29.89 13.37 8.87
N VAL A 389 -28.66 12.96 8.54
CA VAL A 389 -28.07 13.18 7.20
C VAL A 389 -28.87 12.42 6.13
N ILE A 390 -29.23 11.16 6.38
CA ILE A 390 -30.00 10.36 5.43
C ILE A 390 -31.42 10.95 5.25
N SER A 391 -32.09 11.36 6.34
CA SER A 391 -33.40 11.99 6.29
C SER A 391 -33.37 13.32 5.53
N SER A 392 -32.29 14.12 5.70
CA SER A 392 -32.16 15.38 4.99
C SER A 392 -32.11 15.21 3.46
N LEU A 393 -31.44 14.16 2.97
CA LEU A 393 -31.39 13.85 1.53
C LEU A 393 -32.77 13.54 0.94
N LYS A 394 -33.70 13.09 1.77
CA LYS A 394 -35.08 12.79 1.38
C LYS A 394 -36.03 13.99 1.54
N GLU A 395 -35.86 14.77 2.60
CA GLU A 395 -36.84 15.77 3.06
C GLU A 395 -36.50 17.20 2.64
N ASP A 396 -35.22 17.50 2.34
CA ASP A 396 -34.78 18.83 1.91
C ASP A 396 -35.40 19.19 0.54
N PRO A 397 -36.24 20.24 0.47
CA PRO A 397 -36.86 20.68 -0.79
C PRO A 397 -35.83 21.12 -1.85
N ASP A 398 -34.68 21.63 -1.42
CA ASP A 398 -33.59 22.08 -2.28
C ASP A 398 -32.59 20.95 -2.58
N GLY A 399 -32.76 19.77 -1.96
CA GLY A 399 -31.94 18.58 -2.12
C GLY A 399 -32.49 17.63 -3.20
N PRO A 400 -31.83 16.48 -3.36
CA PRO A 400 -32.20 15.49 -4.38
C PRO A 400 -33.55 14.80 -4.10
N GLN A 401 -34.10 14.89 -2.88
CA GLN A 401 -35.31 14.26 -2.43
C GLN A 401 -35.39 12.76 -2.72
N ILE A 402 -34.31 12.03 -2.46
CA ILE A 402 -34.21 10.58 -2.66
C ILE A 402 -34.14 9.84 -1.33
N ASP A 403 -34.79 8.69 -1.26
CA ASP A 403 -34.62 7.75 -0.15
C ASP A 403 -33.41 6.88 -0.44
N VAL A 404 -32.21 7.34 0.00
CA VAL A 404 -30.93 6.69 -0.31
C VAL A 404 -30.94 5.22 0.07
N GLU A 405 -31.56 4.86 1.18
CA GLU A 405 -31.60 3.48 1.65
C GLU A 405 -32.53 2.62 0.81
N ASN A 406 -33.76 3.10 0.57
CA ASN A 406 -34.82 2.32 -0.09
C ASN A 406 -34.74 2.39 -1.62
N ASP A 407 -34.29 3.51 -2.21
CA ASP A 407 -34.29 3.72 -3.66
C ASP A 407 -32.91 3.39 -4.28
N LEU A 408 -31.84 3.27 -3.46
CA LEU A 408 -30.50 3.01 -3.96
C LEU A 408 -29.86 1.82 -3.24
N ILE A 409 -29.51 1.96 -1.96
CA ILE A 409 -28.62 1.03 -1.24
C ILE A 409 -29.18 -0.39 -1.19
N ARG A 410 -30.47 -0.56 -0.92
CA ARG A 410 -31.12 -1.89 -0.85
C ARG A 410 -31.03 -2.69 -2.14
N HIS A 411 -30.86 -2.00 -3.27
CA HIS A 411 -30.78 -2.62 -4.60
C HIS A 411 -29.32 -2.92 -5.01
N LEU A 412 -28.35 -2.44 -4.25
CA LEU A 412 -26.92 -2.68 -4.48
C LEU A 412 -26.49 -3.92 -3.71
N ALA A 413 -26.19 -4.98 -4.39
CA ALA A 413 -25.76 -6.25 -3.80
C ALA A 413 -24.72 -6.92 -4.71
N GLY A 414 -24.14 -8.02 -4.21
CA GLY A 414 -23.30 -8.82 -5.08
C GLY A 414 -21.82 -8.44 -5.04
N THR A 415 -21.21 -8.35 -6.20
CA THR A 415 -19.76 -8.12 -6.32
C THR A 415 -19.49 -6.64 -6.61
N LEU A 416 -18.68 -6.01 -5.78
CA LEU A 416 -18.01 -4.77 -6.10
C LEU A 416 -16.85 -5.08 -7.06
N THR A 417 -16.90 -4.55 -8.27
CA THR A 417 -15.84 -4.69 -9.27
C THR A 417 -15.08 -3.37 -9.40
N VAL A 418 -13.76 -3.45 -9.41
CA VAL A 418 -12.87 -2.32 -9.70
C VAL A 418 -11.96 -2.71 -10.85
N ALA A 419 -11.85 -1.87 -11.87
CA ALA A 419 -10.89 -2.04 -12.96
C ALA A 419 -10.23 -0.70 -13.25
N ALA A 420 -8.97 -0.72 -13.64
CA ALA A 420 -8.27 0.49 -14.04
C ALA A 420 -7.37 0.25 -15.26
N ASN A 421 -7.18 1.32 -16.02
CA ASN A 421 -6.25 1.41 -17.14
C ASN A 421 -5.67 2.83 -17.19
N HIS A 422 -4.86 3.11 -18.20
CA HIS A 422 -4.26 4.42 -18.44
C HIS A 422 -4.34 4.80 -19.90
N VAL A 423 -4.46 6.10 -20.17
CA VAL A 423 -4.40 6.64 -21.54
C VAL A 423 -3.04 7.23 -21.84
N VAL A 424 -2.65 7.18 -23.09
CA VAL A 424 -1.40 7.74 -23.61
C VAL A 424 -1.72 9.04 -24.34
N PRO A 425 -0.88 10.10 -24.23
CA PRO A 425 0.38 10.16 -23.47
C PRO A 425 0.17 10.21 -21.96
N PHE A 426 1.13 9.62 -21.19
CA PHE A 426 1.04 9.63 -19.74
C PHE A 426 1.14 11.06 -19.18
N GLY A 427 0.11 11.46 -18.47
CA GLY A 427 -0.02 12.75 -17.80
C GLY A 427 -0.50 12.60 -16.35
N PRO A 428 -0.59 13.69 -15.59
CA PRO A 428 -1.08 13.65 -14.21
C PRO A 428 -2.49 13.05 -14.05
N ASP A 429 -3.29 13.10 -15.12
CA ASP A 429 -4.69 12.67 -15.16
C ASP A 429 -4.93 11.56 -16.19
N CYS A 430 -3.93 10.68 -16.39
CA CYS A 430 -4.00 9.60 -17.38
C CYS A 430 -4.72 8.33 -16.86
N GLU A 431 -4.94 8.20 -15.55
CA GLU A 431 -5.61 7.03 -14.97
C GLU A 431 -7.09 6.99 -15.35
N ARG A 432 -7.56 5.82 -15.75
CA ARG A 432 -8.96 5.51 -16.05
C ARG A 432 -9.42 4.43 -15.10
N MET A 433 -10.21 4.81 -14.09
CA MET A 433 -10.74 3.89 -13.10
C MET A 433 -12.23 3.70 -13.29
N LEU A 434 -12.68 2.48 -13.12
CA LEU A 434 -14.07 2.07 -13.14
C LEU A 434 -14.37 1.29 -11.87
N ILE A 435 -15.42 1.71 -11.16
CA ILE A 435 -16.02 1.01 -10.04
C ILE A 435 -17.42 0.57 -10.48
N ALA A 436 -17.75 -0.69 -10.31
CA ALA A 436 -19.06 -1.22 -10.66
C ALA A 436 -19.69 -1.98 -9.50
N LEU A 437 -20.97 -1.75 -9.28
CA LEU A 437 -21.77 -2.37 -8.23
C LEU A 437 -22.96 -3.07 -8.88
N GLU A 438 -23.10 -4.37 -8.62
CA GLU A 438 -24.28 -5.12 -9.08
C GLU A 438 -25.56 -4.51 -8.51
N THR A 439 -26.60 -4.42 -9.36
CA THR A 439 -27.93 -3.97 -8.90
C THR A 439 -29.00 -4.99 -9.24
N SER A 440 -29.89 -5.23 -8.28
CA SER A 440 -31.06 -6.08 -8.43
C SER A 440 -32.23 -5.39 -9.16
N ASP A 441 -32.22 -4.04 -9.22
CA ASP A 441 -33.26 -3.23 -9.86
C ASP A 441 -32.61 -2.04 -10.61
N PRO A 442 -32.11 -2.28 -11.84
CA PRO A 442 -31.45 -1.24 -12.63
C PRO A 442 -32.36 -0.03 -12.94
N GLU A 443 -33.66 -0.23 -13.10
CA GLU A 443 -34.61 0.84 -13.47
C GLU A 443 -34.81 1.81 -12.31
N THR A 444 -35.11 1.32 -11.10
CA THR A 444 -35.26 2.14 -9.90
C THR A 444 -33.94 2.87 -9.59
N VAL A 445 -32.80 2.19 -9.65
CA VAL A 445 -31.50 2.79 -9.38
C VAL A 445 -31.14 3.86 -10.44
N ALA A 446 -31.42 3.62 -11.72
CA ALA A 446 -31.18 4.62 -12.76
C ALA A 446 -32.06 5.87 -12.58
N ALA A 447 -33.32 5.68 -12.20
CA ALA A 447 -34.23 6.80 -11.91
C ALA A 447 -33.76 7.61 -10.68
N THR A 448 -33.30 6.95 -9.64
CA THR A 448 -32.78 7.59 -8.42
C THR A 448 -31.50 8.38 -8.72
N ILE A 449 -30.57 7.80 -9.48
CA ILE A 449 -29.34 8.49 -9.92
C ILE A 449 -29.71 9.69 -10.79
N ALA A 450 -30.65 9.55 -11.73
CA ALA A 450 -31.08 10.65 -12.59
C ALA A 450 -31.67 11.80 -11.78
N LYS A 451 -32.49 11.49 -10.76
CA LYS A 451 -33.08 12.49 -9.86
C LYS A 451 -32.00 13.23 -9.06
N SER A 452 -31.03 12.50 -8.50
CA SER A 452 -29.91 13.07 -7.75
C SER A 452 -29.02 13.96 -8.63
N MET A 453 -28.63 13.47 -9.80
CA MET A 453 -27.74 14.20 -10.72
C MET A 453 -28.39 15.44 -11.34
N ALA A 454 -29.72 15.45 -11.49
CA ALA A 454 -30.44 16.61 -12.01
C ALA A 454 -30.43 17.82 -11.06
N THR A 455 -30.19 17.60 -9.77
CA THR A 455 -30.07 18.69 -8.77
C THR A 455 -28.66 19.28 -8.70
N GLU A 456 -27.67 18.59 -9.24
CA GLU A 456 -26.26 19.01 -9.21
C GLU A 456 -25.94 19.95 -10.38
N ALA A 457 -25.54 21.19 -10.08
CA ALA A 457 -25.33 22.24 -11.09
C ALA A 457 -24.14 21.97 -12.04
N ASN A 458 -23.23 21.06 -11.66
CA ASN A 458 -22.01 20.73 -12.41
C ASN A 458 -22.08 19.35 -13.06
N THR A 459 -23.29 18.84 -13.32
CA THR A 459 -23.49 17.58 -14.05
C THR A 459 -24.09 17.82 -15.42
N LYS A 460 -23.74 16.95 -16.35
CA LYS A 460 -24.25 16.94 -17.72
C LYS A 460 -24.77 15.56 -18.07
N ARG A 461 -26.00 15.51 -18.57
CA ARG A 461 -26.59 14.29 -19.13
C ARG A 461 -26.12 14.09 -20.56
N VAL A 462 -25.55 12.92 -20.87
CA VAL A 462 -25.09 12.52 -22.19
C VAL A 462 -25.76 11.20 -22.55
N GLU A 463 -26.21 11.04 -23.79
CA GLU A 463 -26.70 9.77 -24.32
C GLU A 463 -25.62 9.11 -25.17
N TYR A 464 -25.30 7.84 -24.88
CA TYR A 464 -24.30 7.06 -25.60
C TYR A 464 -24.70 5.59 -25.67
N GLY A 465 -24.72 5.02 -26.88
CA GLY A 465 -25.02 3.60 -27.08
C GLY A 465 -26.39 3.15 -26.54
N GLY A 466 -27.38 4.05 -26.42
CA GLY A 466 -28.68 3.76 -25.83
C GLY A 466 -28.72 3.84 -24.29
N HIS A 467 -27.63 4.24 -23.67
CA HIS A 467 -27.51 4.47 -22.22
C HIS A 467 -27.39 5.94 -21.87
N VAL A 468 -27.80 6.31 -20.66
CA VAL A 468 -27.61 7.65 -20.10
C VAL A 468 -26.36 7.66 -19.25
N ILE A 469 -25.44 8.58 -19.55
CA ILE A 469 -24.26 8.87 -18.76
C ILE A 469 -24.44 10.24 -18.10
N TRP A 470 -24.21 10.32 -16.81
CA TRP A 470 -24.12 11.57 -16.06
C TRP A 470 -22.63 11.90 -15.85
N GLU A 471 -22.17 12.98 -16.47
CA GLU A 471 -20.78 13.44 -16.46
C GLU A 471 -20.63 14.65 -15.53
N THR A 472 -19.66 14.62 -14.63
CA THR A 472 -19.30 15.78 -13.82
C THR A 472 -18.40 16.71 -14.62
N ILE A 473 -18.75 17.98 -14.74
CA ILE A 473 -17.95 19.00 -15.40
C ILE A 473 -17.18 19.79 -14.34
N PRO A 474 -15.83 19.84 -14.44
CA PRO A 474 -15.03 20.66 -13.53
C PRO A 474 -15.47 22.13 -13.61
N ASP A 475 -15.86 22.69 -12.50
CA ASP A 475 -16.35 24.07 -12.44
C ASP A 475 -15.21 25.06 -12.17
N ASP A 476 -14.51 25.47 -13.22
CA ASP A 476 -13.51 26.55 -13.15
C ASP A 476 -14.16 27.94 -12.90
N GLU A 477 -15.42 28.13 -13.29
CA GLU A 477 -16.17 29.39 -13.07
C GLU A 477 -16.87 29.43 -11.70
N GLY A 478 -17.30 28.29 -11.15
CA GLY A 478 -17.97 28.23 -9.84
C GLY A 478 -17.06 28.59 -8.69
N ARG A 479 -15.75 28.35 -8.82
CA ARG A 479 -14.74 28.83 -7.86
C ARG A 479 -14.76 30.36 -7.73
N ALA A 480 -14.89 31.08 -8.84
CA ALA A 480 -14.96 32.54 -8.84
C ALA A 480 -16.26 33.03 -8.18
N ARG A 481 -17.41 32.38 -8.44
CA ARG A 481 -18.72 32.80 -7.90
C ARG A 481 -18.87 32.47 -6.40
N ARG A 482 -18.32 31.35 -5.91
CA ARG A 482 -18.30 31.03 -4.46
C ARG A 482 -17.34 31.93 -3.70
N SER A 483 -16.17 32.24 -4.25
CA SER A 483 -15.22 33.22 -3.69
C SER A 483 -15.87 34.58 -3.53
N THR A 484 -16.68 35.04 -4.50
CA THR A 484 -17.36 36.35 -4.47
C THR A 484 -18.53 36.35 -3.44
N ARG A 485 -19.22 35.23 -3.23
CA ARG A 485 -20.29 35.13 -2.22
C ARG A 485 -19.78 35.06 -0.78
N VAL A 486 -18.59 34.45 -0.56
CA VAL A 486 -17.98 34.38 0.79
C VAL A 486 -17.39 35.74 1.19
N SER A 487 -16.98 36.61 0.24
CA SER A 487 -16.42 37.94 0.53
C SER A 487 -17.47 39.03 0.83
N THR A 488 -18.76 38.77 0.60
CA THR A 488 -19.84 39.74 0.88
C THR A 488 -20.63 39.45 2.15
N ALA A 489 -20.30 38.37 2.87
CA ALA A 489 -20.90 38.00 4.17
C ALA A 489 -19.85 38.26 5.29
N GLU A 490 -19.46 39.51 5.47
CA GLU A 490 -18.87 39.97 6.73
C GLU A 490 -20.04 40.20 7.71
N GLY A 491 -20.18 39.30 8.66
CA GLY A 491 -21.07 39.49 9.80
C GLY A 491 -21.85 38.24 10.16
N GLU A 492 -21.47 37.75 11.31
CA GLU A 492 -22.16 36.79 12.20
C GLU A 492 -21.50 35.41 12.29
N ASP A 493 -21.16 35.08 13.53
CA ASP A 493 -20.62 33.81 14.01
C ASP A 493 -21.43 32.62 13.47
N ASP A 494 -20.92 31.98 12.43
CA ASP A 494 -21.47 30.73 11.94
C ASP A 494 -20.88 29.56 12.73
N ASP A 495 -21.48 29.27 13.88
CA ASP A 495 -21.16 28.17 14.77
C ASP A 495 -21.75 26.83 14.28
N ARG A 496 -22.10 26.72 12.97
CA ARG A 496 -22.55 25.47 12.38
C ARG A 496 -21.41 24.47 12.30
N PRO A 497 -21.63 23.23 12.73
CA PRO A 497 -20.65 22.17 12.59
C PRO A 497 -20.41 21.92 11.10
N ARG A 498 -19.24 22.33 10.57
CA ARG A 498 -18.79 21.88 9.26
C ARG A 498 -18.69 20.37 9.33
N GLY A 499 -19.60 19.69 8.66
CA GLY A 499 -19.80 18.26 8.75
C GLY A 499 -18.51 17.48 8.55
N ALA A 500 -18.33 16.47 9.38
CA ALA A 500 -17.17 15.56 9.33
C ALA A 500 -17.06 14.80 7.99
N LEU A 501 -18.10 14.87 7.15
CA LEU A 501 -18.16 14.32 5.79
C LEU A 501 -18.07 15.40 4.70
N GLY A 502 -18.11 16.70 5.07
CA GLY A 502 -17.95 17.84 4.16
C GLY A 502 -16.47 18.13 3.93
N GLY A 503 -15.77 17.31 3.16
CA GLY A 503 -14.51 17.70 2.52
C GLY A 503 -14.78 18.93 1.65
N GLU A 504 -13.83 19.87 1.59
CA GLU A 504 -13.90 20.97 0.61
C GLU A 504 -14.12 20.38 -0.79
N PRO A 505 -14.86 21.07 -1.70
CA PRO A 505 -15.21 20.55 -3.04
C PRO A 505 -14.00 20.16 -3.91
N ASP A 506 -12.78 20.47 -3.50
CA ASP A 506 -11.52 20.07 -4.12
C ASP A 506 -11.13 18.59 -3.86
N THR A 507 -11.90 17.83 -3.08
CA THR A 507 -11.64 16.43 -2.71
C THR A 507 -12.61 15.44 -3.33
N ALA A 508 -13.35 15.81 -4.37
CA ALA A 508 -14.12 14.84 -5.14
C ALA A 508 -13.20 13.69 -5.58
N ALA A 509 -13.58 12.45 -5.30
CA ALA A 509 -12.78 11.28 -5.65
C ALA A 509 -12.48 11.26 -7.16
N PHE A 510 -13.44 11.70 -7.97
CA PHE A 510 -13.36 11.80 -9.42
C PHE A 510 -13.86 13.18 -9.90
N PRO A 511 -12.99 14.18 -10.07
CA PRO A 511 -13.39 15.51 -10.52
C PRO A 511 -13.98 15.54 -11.94
N ASN A 512 -13.60 14.59 -12.80
CA ASN A 512 -14.13 14.38 -14.14
C ASN A 512 -15.03 13.16 -14.21
N GLY A 513 -15.62 12.78 -13.08
CA GLY A 513 -16.34 11.53 -12.93
C GLY A 513 -17.55 11.40 -13.84
N ALA A 514 -17.90 10.17 -14.13
CA ALA A 514 -19.10 9.84 -14.87
C ALA A 514 -19.82 8.64 -14.25
N VAL A 515 -21.15 8.63 -14.28
CA VAL A 515 -21.98 7.57 -13.73
C VAL A 515 -22.98 7.10 -14.79
N ALA A 516 -23.17 5.79 -14.89
CA ALA A 516 -24.18 5.18 -15.73
C ALA A 516 -24.75 3.92 -15.07
N VAL A 517 -25.93 3.49 -15.48
CA VAL A 517 -26.49 2.18 -15.13
C VAL A 517 -26.58 1.35 -16.41
N ALA A 518 -25.80 0.26 -16.45
CA ALA A 518 -25.76 -0.64 -17.60
C ALA A 518 -25.27 -2.03 -17.15
N HIS A 519 -25.54 -3.04 -17.97
CA HIS A 519 -25.13 -4.42 -17.73
C HIS A 519 -25.52 -4.98 -16.35
N GLY A 520 -26.63 -4.49 -15.76
CA GLY A 520 -27.03 -4.86 -14.40
C GLY A 520 -26.15 -4.28 -13.28
N HIS A 521 -25.43 -3.22 -13.57
CA HIS A 521 -24.52 -2.56 -12.61
C HIS A 521 -24.71 -1.04 -12.60
N VAL A 522 -24.43 -0.43 -11.45
CA VAL A 522 -24.08 0.98 -11.37
C VAL A 522 -22.59 1.10 -11.69
N LEU A 523 -22.26 1.83 -12.71
CA LEU A 523 -20.90 2.08 -13.20
C LEU A 523 -20.49 3.49 -12.80
N VAL A 524 -19.47 3.62 -11.96
CA VAL A 524 -18.88 4.90 -11.55
C VAL A 524 -17.46 4.96 -12.10
N ALA A 525 -17.18 5.93 -12.92
CA ALA A 525 -15.88 6.05 -13.61
C ALA A 525 -15.18 7.36 -13.27
N SER A 526 -13.85 7.34 -13.34
CA SER A 526 -13.04 8.55 -13.20
C SER A 526 -13.19 9.50 -14.38
N HIS A 527 -13.58 8.98 -15.55
CA HIS A 527 -13.77 9.72 -16.80
C HIS A 527 -14.84 9.04 -17.67
N ARG A 528 -15.48 9.82 -18.52
CA ARG A 528 -16.53 9.32 -19.42
C ARG A 528 -16.02 8.32 -20.44
N ASP A 529 -14.82 8.50 -20.98
CA ASP A 529 -14.24 7.67 -22.04
C ASP A 529 -14.14 6.18 -21.68
N ILE A 530 -13.89 5.84 -20.40
CA ILE A 530 -13.89 4.44 -19.97
C ILE A 530 -15.31 3.85 -19.93
N LEU A 531 -16.33 4.66 -19.58
CA LEU A 531 -17.73 4.19 -19.70
C LEU A 531 -18.12 3.94 -21.15
N GLU A 532 -17.79 4.85 -22.06
CA GLU A 532 -18.04 4.68 -23.49
C GLU A 532 -17.39 3.41 -24.04
N LYS A 533 -16.14 3.12 -23.64
CA LYS A 533 -15.44 1.90 -23.99
C LYS A 533 -16.14 0.63 -23.49
N VAL A 534 -16.64 0.64 -22.26
CA VAL A 534 -17.41 -0.46 -21.67
C VAL A 534 -18.74 -0.66 -22.37
N LEU A 535 -19.47 0.43 -22.64
CA LEU A 535 -20.79 0.41 -23.28
C LEU A 535 -20.70 0.00 -24.76
N ASP A 536 -19.62 0.31 -25.45
CA ASP A 536 -19.37 -0.16 -26.83
C ASP A 536 -19.29 -1.68 -26.95
N GLY A 537 -18.83 -2.38 -25.91
CA GLY A 537 -18.74 -3.85 -25.89
C GLY A 537 -17.81 -4.46 -26.94
N LYS A 538 -16.95 -3.65 -27.59
CA LYS A 538 -16.08 -4.10 -28.69
C LYS A 538 -14.74 -4.66 -28.23
N ALA A 539 -14.32 -4.34 -27.01
CA ALA A 539 -13.07 -4.82 -26.46
C ALA A 539 -13.16 -6.32 -26.10
N PRO A 540 -12.10 -7.10 -26.30
CA PRO A 540 -12.03 -8.46 -25.75
C PRO A 540 -12.32 -8.44 -24.25
N SER A 541 -12.97 -9.48 -23.73
CA SER A 541 -13.26 -9.58 -22.32
C SER A 541 -12.00 -9.95 -21.52
N PHE A 542 -11.79 -9.27 -20.39
CA PHE A 542 -10.66 -9.50 -19.50
C PHE A 542 -10.56 -10.95 -19.00
N GLU A 543 -11.68 -11.60 -18.75
CA GLU A 543 -11.71 -13.00 -18.30
C GLU A 543 -11.07 -13.99 -19.29
N ASN A 544 -10.95 -13.59 -20.57
CA ASN A 544 -10.39 -14.39 -21.65
C ASN A 544 -8.88 -14.21 -21.85
N GLU A 545 -8.28 -13.24 -21.19
CA GLU A 545 -6.85 -12.96 -21.27
C GLU A 545 -6.01 -14.09 -20.66
N ALA A 546 -4.96 -14.50 -21.38
CA ALA A 546 -4.15 -15.66 -21.02
C ALA A 546 -3.39 -15.43 -19.69
N ASP A 547 -2.84 -14.24 -19.50
CA ASP A 547 -2.09 -13.85 -18.32
C ASP A 547 -2.99 -13.83 -17.06
N TYR A 548 -4.25 -13.38 -17.21
CA TYR A 548 -5.23 -13.45 -16.14
C TYR A 548 -5.54 -14.91 -15.75
N ARG A 549 -5.80 -15.77 -16.74
CA ARG A 549 -6.12 -17.18 -16.48
C ARG A 549 -4.98 -17.91 -15.79
N GLU A 550 -3.75 -17.72 -16.28
CA GLU A 550 -2.56 -18.31 -15.64
C GLU A 550 -2.43 -17.87 -14.17
N SER A 551 -2.54 -16.59 -13.89
CA SER A 551 -2.49 -16.08 -12.50
C SER A 551 -3.60 -16.65 -11.61
N VAL A 552 -4.82 -16.79 -12.13
CA VAL A 552 -5.94 -17.35 -11.38
C VAL A 552 -5.74 -18.83 -11.07
N GLU A 553 -5.20 -19.62 -12.00
CA GLU A 553 -4.91 -21.05 -11.76
C GLU A 553 -3.82 -21.22 -10.71
N GLU A 554 -2.76 -20.41 -10.72
CA GLU A 554 -1.73 -20.42 -9.67
C GLU A 554 -2.31 -20.05 -8.30
N LEU A 555 -3.16 -19.03 -8.24
CA LEU A 555 -3.81 -18.62 -6.98
C LEU A 555 -4.76 -19.69 -6.44
N LYS A 556 -5.51 -20.37 -7.32
CA LYS A 556 -6.38 -21.49 -6.93
C LYS A 556 -5.57 -22.69 -6.38
N ALA A 557 -4.38 -22.92 -6.93
CA ALA A 557 -3.48 -23.97 -6.43
C ALA A 557 -2.96 -23.64 -5.02
N ILE A 558 -2.74 -22.33 -4.73
CA ILE A 558 -2.27 -21.88 -3.42
C ILE A 558 -3.39 -21.87 -2.37
N LEU A 559 -4.56 -21.34 -2.74
CA LEU A 559 -5.71 -21.19 -1.85
C LEU A 559 -6.98 -21.61 -2.60
N PRO A 560 -7.31 -22.91 -2.59
CA PRO A 560 -8.49 -23.44 -3.26
C PRO A 560 -9.78 -23.07 -2.52
N GLY A 561 -10.90 -23.08 -3.25
CA GLY A 561 -12.25 -22.89 -2.72
C GLY A 561 -12.84 -21.52 -2.97
N ASP A 562 -13.95 -21.25 -2.25
CA ASP A 562 -14.72 -20.00 -2.34
C ASP A 562 -13.92 -18.84 -1.78
N ALA A 563 -14.10 -17.66 -2.36
CA ALA A 563 -13.36 -16.47 -1.99
C ALA A 563 -14.28 -15.25 -1.76
N ALA A 564 -13.86 -14.32 -0.92
CA ALA A 564 -14.51 -13.05 -0.73
C ALA A 564 -13.92 -11.94 -1.62
N LEU A 565 -12.62 -12.06 -1.95
CA LEU A 565 -11.90 -11.12 -2.82
C LEU A 565 -11.01 -11.88 -3.78
N ARG A 566 -10.94 -11.40 -5.04
CA ARG A 566 -9.88 -11.74 -5.99
C ARG A 566 -9.36 -10.48 -6.66
N THR A 567 -8.06 -10.43 -6.87
CA THR A 567 -7.40 -9.32 -7.58
C THR A 567 -6.44 -9.87 -8.62
N PHE A 568 -6.21 -9.07 -9.65
CA PHE A 568 -5.19 -9.31 -10.66
C PHE A 568 -4.61 -7.98 -11.12
N ALA A 569 -3.33 -7.95 -11.45
CA ALA A 569 -2.63 -6.78 -11.95
C ALA A 569 -1.51 -7.15 -12.91
N ARG A 570 -1.40 -6.40 -14.02
CA ARG A 570 -0.22 -6.31 -14.87
C ARG A 570 0.70 -5.27 -14.25
N THR A 571 1.72 -5.70 -13.50
CA THR A 571 2.53 -4.81 -12.67
C THR A 571 3.26 -3.75 -13.47
N GLY A 572 3.71 -4.09 -14.70
CA GLY A 572 4.30 -3.15 -15.64
C GLY A 572 3.34 -2.02 -16.03
N SER A 573 2.13 -2.38 -16.48
CA SER A 573 1.11 -1.42 -16.89
C SER A 573 0.68 -0.49 -15.74
N MET A 574 0.66 -1.00 -14.50
CA MET A 574 0.33 -0.19 -13.32
C MET A 574 1.42 0.81 -12.95
N ILE A 575 2.69 0.41 -13.06
CA ILE A 575 3.83 1.23 -12.62
C ILE A 575 4.24 2.25 -13.68
N GLN A 576 4.11 1.89 -14.96
CA GLN A 576 4.59 2.70 -16.09
C GLN A 576 4.17 4.17 -16.05
N PRO A 577 2.90 4.54 -15.80
CA PRO A 577 2.51 5.95 -15.78
C PRO A 577 3.24 6.75 -14.70
N THR A 578 3.34 6.20 -13.50
CA THR A 578 4.06 6.85 -12.38
C THR A 578 5.56 6.93 -12.67
N TYR A 579 6.13 5.90 -13.28
CA TYR A 579 7.51 5.87 -13.70
C TYR A 579 7.82 6.96 -14.74
N GLU A 580 7.01 7.07 -15.79
CA GLU A 580 7.20 8.07 -16.85
C GLU A 580 6.96 9.51 -16.35
N LEU A 581 5.99 9.72 -15.46
CA LEU A 581 5.81 11.01 -14.78
C LEU A 581 7.02 11.38 -13.92
N LEU A 582 7.58 10.42 -13.20
CA LEU A 582 8.78 10.62 -12.39
C LEU A 582 9.98 10.93 -13.30
N ARG A 583 10.16 10.18 -14.40
CA ARG A 583 11.20 10.39 -15.40
C ARG A 583 11.11 11.76 -16.07
N ALA A 584 9.88 12.24 -16.31
CA ALA A 584 9.63 13.59 -16.84
C ALA A 584 9.76 14.72 -15.79
N GLY A 585 10.14 14.41 -14.54
CA GLY A 585 10.22 15.39 -13.46
C GLY A 585 8.86 15.85 -12.92
N LYS A 586 7.75 15.23 -13.35
CA LYS A 586 6.36 15.57 -13.00
C LYS A 586 5.78 14.66 -11.89
N GLY A 587 6.61 13.90 -11.19
CA GLY A 587 6.16 12.98 -10.13
C GLY A 587 5.22 13.60 -9.09
N PRO A 588 5.45 14.86 -8.60
CA PRO A 588 4.54 15.51 -7.64
C PRO A 588 3.17 15.88 -8.21
N GLU A 589 3.03 15.94 -9.53
CA GLU A 589 1.79 16.29 -10.22
C GLU A 589 0.85 15.09 -10.43
N ASN A 590 1.30 13.87 -10.08
CA ASN A 590 0.51 12.66 -10.25
C ASN A 590 -0.78 12.72 -9.43
N LYS A 591 -1.92 12.78 -10.12
CA LYS A 591 -3.27 12.84 -9.54
C LYS A 591 -3.95 11.47 -9.52
N SER A 592 -3.30 10.41 -10.01
CA SER A 592 -3.85 9.06 -9.98
C SER A 592 -4.18 8.61 -8.55
N LEU A 593 -5.15 7.72 -8.40
CA LEU A 593 -5.50 7.17 -7.09
C LEU A 593 -4.30 6.43 -6.48
N THR A 594 -3.58 5.68 -7.31
CA THR A 594 -2.33 5.01 -6.94
C THR A 594 -1.26 6.01 -6.48
N GLY A 595 -1.06 7.10 -7.23
CA GLY A 595 -0.12 8.17 -6.87
C GLY A 595 -0.51 8.88 -5.57
N ARG A 596 -1.82 9.14 -5.35
CA ARG A 596 -2.34 9.72 -4.11
C ARG A 596 -2.18 8.77 -2.91
N LEU A 597 -2.43 7.48 -3.09
CA LEU A 597 -2.24 6.47 -2.05
C LEU A 597 -0.76 6.34 -1.66
N VAL A 598 0.13 6.26 -2.64
CA VAL A 598 1.59 6.23 -2.42
C VAL A 598 2.05 7.51 -1.71
N SER A 599 1.56 8.67 -2.14
CA SER A 599 1.87 9.94 -1.49
C SER A 599 1.33 9.99 -0.06
N ALA A 600 0.10 9.52 0.17
CA ALA A 600 -0.50 9.45 1.51
C ALA A 600 0.25 8.50 2.44
N LEU A 601 0.72 7.35 1.96
CA LEU A 601 1.57 6.42 2.72
C LEU A 601 2.92 7.04 3.08
N ILE A 602 3.54 7.75 2.14
CA ILE A 602 4.79 8.49 2.39
C ILE A 602 4.54 9.60 3.42
N ASP A 603 3.45 10.34 3.29
CA ASP A 603 3.07 11.41 4.21
C ASP A 603 2.71 10.91 5.61
N ALA A 604 1.95 9.83 5.70
CA ALA A 604 1.62 9.20 6.99
C ALA A 604 2.88 8.71 7.73
N ARG A 605 3.87 8.22 6.99
CA ARG A 605 5.17 7.83 7.55
C ARG A 605 6.00 9.03 8.03
N GLU A 606 5.91 10.16 7.34
CA GLU A 606 6.71 11.35 7.63
C GLU A 606 6.03 12.33 8.58
N HIS A 607 4.70 12.38 8.55
CA HIS A 607 3.85 13.22 9.39
C HIS A 607 2.78 12.37 10.09
N PRO A 608 3.17 11.49 11.01
CA PRO A 608 2.21 10.67 11.71
C PRO A 608 1.32 11.57 12.59
N GLY A 609 0.14 11.92 12.10
CA GLY A 609 -0.81 12.81 12.77
C GLY A 609 -1.42 13.90 11.88
N ALA A 610 -0.93 14.10 10.66
CA ALA A 610 -1.68 14.86 9.66
C ALA A 610 -2.85 13.96 9.20
N GLY A 611 -4.09 14.36 9.51
CA GLY A 611 -5.28 13.66 9.02
C GLY A 611 -5.27 13.57 7.48
N PHE A 612 -5.84 12.50 6.94
CA PHE A 612 -6.04 12.36 5.50
C PHE A 612 -6.70 13.63 4.95
N GLY A 613 -6.07 14.28 3.95
CA GLY A 613 -6.69 15.36 3.20
C GLY A 613 -6.17 16.79 3.43
N LYS A 614 -5.22 17.05 4.32
CA LYS A 614 -4.63 18.40 4.43
C LYS A 614 -3.56 18.63 3.38
N LYS A 615 -3.84 19.51 2.39
CA LYS A 615 -2.85 19.98 1.41
C LYS A 615 -1.69 20.71 2.11
N PRO A 616 -0.43 20.41 1.77
CA PRO A 616 0.71 21.21 2.26
C PRO A 616 0.63 22.63 1.70
N ALA A 617 0.93 23.61 2.52
CA ALA A 617 0.86 25.05 2.19
C ALA A 617 1.88 25.51 1.15
N THR A 618 2.81 24.67 0.71
CA THR A 618 3.85 24.99 -0.28
C THR A 618 4.00 23.89 -1.32
N PRO A 619 4.24 24.25 -2.61
CA PRO A 619 4.54 23.28 -3.66
C PRO A 619 5.74 22.43 -3.24
N ARG A 620 5.56 21.10 -3.24
CA ARG A 620 6.63 20.16 -2.85
C ARG A 620 7.66 20.09 -3.99
N LYS A 621 8.93 20.29 -3.68
CA LYS A 621 10.00 19.89 -4.59
C LYS A 621 9.97 18.36 -4.74
N PRO A 622 10.20 17.80 -5.94
CA PRO A 622 10.28 16.37 -6.12
C PRO A 622 11.32 15.79 -5.17
N ARG A 623 10.90 14.81 -4.36
CA ARG A 623 11.77 14.16 -3.37
C ARG A 623 12.72 13.16 -4.00
N ILE A 624 12.36 12.68 -5.17
CA ILE A 624 13.13 11.73 -5.97
C ILE A 624 13.31 12.36 -7.33
N ASP A 625 14.55 12.58 -7.73
CA ASP A 625 14.88 13.00 -9.09
C ASP A 625 14.86 11.78 -10.01
N GLY A 626 13.82 11.68 -10.82
CA GLY A 626 13.64 10.58 -11.78
C GLY A 626 14.24 10.88 -13.16
N THR A 627 14.83 12.03 -13.39
CA THR A 627 15.34 12.43 -14.73
C THR A 627 16.47 11.55 -15.24
N THR A 628 17.10 10.79 -14.36
CA THR A 628 18.14 9.80 -14.68
C THR A 628 17.62 8.39 -14.91
N LEU A 629 16.30 8.17 -14.82
CA LEU A 629 15.67 6.89 -15.11
C LEU A 629 15.77 6.56 -16.60
N PRO A 630 16.05 5.28 -16.97
CA PRO A 630 16.02 4.83 -18.36
C PRO A 630 14.60 4.84 -18.93
N GLU A 631 14.44 4.59 -20.22
CA GLU A 631 13.13 4.37 -20.82
C GLU A 631 12.46 3.13 -20.22
N PHE A 632 11.16 3.21 -19.93
CA PHE A 632 10.44 2.10 -19.31
C PHE A 632 10.52 0.81 -20.14
N SER A 633 10.48 0.93 -21.46
CA SER A 633 10.59 -0.20 -22.39
C SER A 633 11.84 -1.06 -22.18
N SER A 634 12.95 -0.45 -21.76
CA SER A 634 14.22 -1.16 -21.50
C SER A 634 14.20 -2.01 -20.23
N ILE A 635 13.28 -1.71 -19.28
CA ILE A 635 13.12 -2.42 -18.01
C ILE A 635 11.77 -3.14 -17.87
N ALA A 636 10.89 -3.00 -18.86
CA ALA A 636 9.54 -3.57 -18.82
C ALA A 636 9.52 -5.09 -18.59
N HIS A 637 10.54 -5.79 -19.05
CA HIS A 637 10.69 -7.25 -18.91
C HIS A 637 10.92 -7.73 -17.46
N TYR A 638 11.18 -6.84 -16.51
CA TYR A 638 11.24 -7.15 -15.08
C TYR A 638 9.87 -7.16 -14.40
N PHE A 639 8.82 -6.72 -15.11
CA PHE A 639 7.47 -6.65 -14.56
C PHE A 639 6.60 -7.74 -15.17
N GLY A 640 5.97 -8.53 -14.33
CA GLY A 640 5.05 -9.59 -14.73
C GLY A 640 3.63 -9.31 -14.28
N THR A 641 2.94 -10.36 -13.85
CA THR A 641 1.60 -10.25 -13.28
C THR A 641 1.61 -10.51 -11.79
N ALA A 642 0.60 -10.02 -11.08
CA ALA A 642 0.39 -10.31 -9.67
C ALA A 642 -1.10 -10.51 -9.39
N GLY A 643 -1.41 -11.38 -8.45
CA GLY A 643 -2.77 -11.62 -8.01
C GLY A 643 -2.85 -11.95 -6.54
N MET A 644 -4.05 -11.80 -5.97
CA MET A 644 -4.34 -12.15 -4.58
C MET A 644 -5.77 -12.67 -4.44
N THR A 645 -5.96 -13.63 -3.56
CA THR A 645 -7.26 -14.15 -3.15
C THR A 645 -7.41 -13.99 -1.63
N MET A 646 -8.60 -13.60 -1.18
CA MET A 646 -8.96 -13.57 0.24
C MET A 646 -10.15 -14.49 0.49
N GLN A 647 -10.06 -15.28 1.55
CA GLN A 647 -11.17 -16.08 2.06
C GLN A 647 -11.55 -15.61 3.47
N THR A 648 -12.83 -15.44 3.72
CA THR A 648 -13.35 -15.35 5.08
C THR A 648 -13.34 -16.75 5.69
N VAL A 649 -12.57 -16.91 6.76
CA VAL A 649 -12.41 -18.16 7.51
C VAL A 649 -12.98 -18.00 8.92
N PRO A 650 -13.24 -19.09 9.67
CA PRO A 650 -13.87 -18.99 11.00
C PRO A 650 -13.19 -18.01 11.96
N ASP A 651 -11.88 -17.88 11.89
CA ASP A 651 -11.03 -17.09 12.78
C ASP A 651 -10.52 -15.76 12.16
N GLY A 652 -11.00 -15.38 10.97
CA GLY A 652 -10.62 -14.11 10.35
C GLY A 652 -10.64 -14.11 8.84
N PHE A 653 -9.58 -13.56 8.21
CA PHE A 653 -9.44 -13.42 6.76
C PHE A 653 -8.09 -13.97 6.32
N LEU A 654 -8.13 -15.04 5.53
CA LEU A 654 -6.95 -15.69 4.99
C LEU A 654 -6.68 -15.18 3.57
N PHE A 655 -5.48 -14.70 3.33
CA PHE A 655 -5.01 -14.18 2.05
C PHE A 655 -3.95 -15.10 1.47
N ALA A 656 -3.98 -15.29 0.18
CA ALA A 656 -2.87 -15.82 -0.60
C ALA A 656 -2.61 -14.96 -1.82
N GLY A 657 -1.37 -14.68 -2.12
CA GLY A 657 -0.97 -13.91 -3.29
C GLY A 657 0.29 -14.46 -3.94
N ALA A 658 0.40 -14.20 -5.23
CA ALA A 658 1.57 -14.54 -6.03
C ALA A 658 1.87 -13.45 -7.05
N SER A 659 3.17 -13.23 -7.33
CA SER A 659 3.62 -12.55 -8.52
C SER A 659 4.28 -13.57 -9.45
N LEU A 660 3.97 -13.48 -10.74
CA LEU A 660 4.52 -14.34 -11.78
C LEU A 660 5.51 -13.53 -12.63
N TRP A 661 6.64 -14.16 -12.94
CA TRP A 661 7.67 -13.56 -13.79
C TRP A 661 8.42 -14.65 -14.58
N ASP A 662 8.40 -14.57 -15.88
CA ASP A 662 8.99 -15.57 -16.79
C ASP A 662 10.50 -15.40 -17.02
N GLY A 663 11.23 -14.76 -16.10
CA GLY A 663 12.67 -14.57 -16.26
C GLY A 663 13.06 -13.61 -17.38
N GLY A 664 12.11 -12.78 -17.85
CA GLY A 664 12.31 -11.82 -18.94
C GLY A 664 12.03 -12.39 -20.35
N ALA A 665 11.49 -13.59 -20.46
CA ALA A 665 11.17 -14.22 -21.77
C ALA A 665 9.86 -13.71 -22.41
N ALA A 666 9.00 -12.99 -21.67
CA ALA A 666 7.68 -12.57 -22.15
C ALA A 666 7.32 -11.16 -21.70
N ALA A 667 7.89 -10.15 -22.33
CA ALA A 667 7.27 -8.82 -22.30
C ALA A 667 7.55 -8.09 -23.63
N ALA A 668 6.96 -8.55 -24.72
CA ALA A 668 6.66 -7.66 -25.83
C ALA A 668 5.48 -6.79 -25.37
N PRO A 669 5.62 -5.44 -25.31
CA PRO A 669 4.53 -4.59 -24.84
C PRO A 669 3.36 -4.64 -25.82
N ALA A 670 2.17 -4.95 -25.31
CA ALA A 670 0.92 -4.83 -26.06
C ALA A 670 0.64 -3.40 -26.60
N ALA A 671 1.44 -2.42 -26.20
CA ALA A 671 1.39 -1.04 -26.67
C ALA A 671 2.07 -0.81 -28.05
N ALA A 672 2.88 -1.76 -28.57
CA ALA A 672 3.54 -1.59 -29.88
C ALA A 672 2.60 -1.88 -31.08
N ALA A 673 1.46 -2.52 -30.86
CA ALA A 673 0.52 -2.82 -31.92
C ALA A 673 -0.32 -1.61 -32.39
N ALA A 674 -0.34 -0.52 -31.64
CA ALA A 674 -1.07 0.70 -32.00
C ALA A 674 -0.22 1.78 -32.70
N SER A 675 1.10 1.59 -32.79
CA SER A 675 2.02 2.59 -33.36
C SER A 675 2.51 2.29 -34.77
N SER A 676 2.04 1.23 -35.44
CA SER A 676 2.43 0.90 -36.82
C SER A 676 1.38 1.25 -37.87
N ALA A 677 0.36 2.05 -37.56
CA ALA A 677 -0.43 2.69 -38.59
C ALA A 677 0.33 3.96 -39.02
N GLU A 678 1.18 3.84 -40.03
CA GLU A 678 1.70 4.95 -40.80
C GLU A 678 0.52 5.83 -41.26
N PRO A 679 0.58 7.15 -41.12
CA PRO A 679 -0.44 8.03 -41.68
C PRO A 679 -0.35 7.91 -43.21
N ALA A 680 -1.42 7.43 -43.84
CA ALA A 680 -1.55 7.41 -45.31
C ALA A 680 -1.30 8.84 -45.83
N GLU A 681 -0.32 9.00 -46.70
CA GLU A 681 -0.10 10.25 -47.46
C GLU A 681 -1.40 10.70 -48.09
N PRO A 682 -1.76 11.98 -48.05
CA PRO A 682 -2.92 12.50 -48.75
C PRO A 682 -2.69 12.33 -50.24
N ALA A 683 -3.56 11.58 -50.92
CA ALA A 683 -3.57 11.44 -52.36
C ALA A 683 -3.63 12.83 -53.01
N GLU A 684 -2.69 13.11 -53.94
CA GLU A 684 -2.72 14.30 -54.79
C GLU A 684 -4.06 14.39 -55.53
N PRO A 685 -4.68 15.56 -55.66
CA PRO A 685 -5.90 15.69 -56.45
C PRO A 685 -5.59 15.48 -57.94
N ALA A 686 -6.27 14.51 -58.53
CA ALA A 686 -6.21 14.25 -59.98
C ALA A 686 -6.46 15.51 -60.76
N ALA A 687 -5.53 15.82 -61.69
CA ALA A 687 -5.61 16.94 -62.61
C ALA A 687 -6.95 16.93 -63.36
N ALA A 688 -7.64 18.05 -63.34
CA ALA A 688 -8.86 18.27 -64.12
C ALA A 688 -8.57 18.17 -65.62
N ALA A 689 -9.30 17.28 -66.27
CA ALA A 689 -9.28 17.16 -67.75
C ALA A 689 -9.82 18.47 -68.36
N GLU A 690 -9.06 19.02 -69.31
CA GLU A 690 -9.47 20.19 -70.15
C GLU A 690 -10.71 19.79 -70.98
N PRO A 691 -11.66 20.71 -71.20
CA PRO A 691 -12.80 20.47 -72.07
C PRO A 691 -12.36 20.52 -73.57
N PRO A 692 -12.99 19.78 -74.47
CA PRO A 692 -12.64 19.77 -75.88
C PRO A 692 -13.08 21.07 -76.58
N GLU A 693 -12.19 21.61 -77.48
CA GLU A 693 -12.47 22.75 -78.36
C GLU A 693 -13.67 22.49 -79.28
N PRO A 694 -14.47 23.52 -79.54
CA PRO A 694 -15.56 23.40 -80.53
C PRO A 694 -15.04 23.42 -81.96
N ALA A 695 -15.53 22.44 -82.75
CA ALA A 695 -15.27 22.41 -84.17
C ALA A 695 -15.90 23.60 -84.89
N GLY A 696 -15.07 24.28 -85.62
CA GLY A 696 -15.52 25.38 -86.46
C GLY A 696 -16.14 24.89 -87.79
N ASP A 697 -17.14 25.60 -88.22
CA ASP A 697 -17.45 25.83 -89.59
C ASP A 697 -16.88 27.15 -90.08
#